data_2184b3cba04e2687ab3be39e0e0cb7cf
#
_entry.id   2184b3cba04e2687ab3be39e0e0cb7cf
#
_cell.length_a   1.000
_cell.length_b   1.000
_cell.length_c   1.000
_cell.angle_alpha   90.00
_cell.angle_beta   90.00
_cell.angle_gamma   90.00
#
_symmetry.space_group_name_H-M   'P 1'
#
loop_
_entity.id
_entity.type
_entity.pdbx_description
1 polymer ?
#
loop_
_entity_poly.entity_id
_entity_poly.type
_entity_poly.pdbx_seq_one_letter_code
_entity_poly.pdbx_strand_id
1 'polypeptide(L)'
;MLQSETTWRRLGTIWIGLCLLLVAVLAWQLPHSRINTSLMDLLPHESRSDLDPALQQGLLQQLDRQLVWMLSLPAGQNGQAAAELWVKQLDQIAAFSHIKGYQPELASAWQGYLHRLAWQRLDEAGRARLAAGAEGWSQWVLGQIYSPFGGVSRAEWQSDPLLLTRAGVLAEARGPMQLKEGWLVSRDKAGRDWFMVRAELDLSAFDIQRNQGLLRVLDNAEQRLAEAYPGAELLRRGTLFYSQHASNLAQQDISTIGLGSMIGVMLLIWGVFRSTRALLLSLLPICVGLMWGLGTVLILFGEIHLFTLVISSSLIGIAIDYAIHFLCERRLHGGDETPHQTRLRLLPSLSLAVLTTLIGYGLLWFAPFPGLQQLAVCALAGLFSAFITVLCLFPRWSGPLPTRPLRSQPLLMAWLRAWQQRRLVRIGLPLLCLLLATLGISQLQVDDDIRRLQPLPVELQAQENQIKALTGQQGGMQGFLVTGTDAEQALQRLERLDDQLTELKNSGALRDFVSLSRWLPSLARQQQDAAAIRALLPRVVTRLQEAGVPIPAGGQGPDRQPDWLTPAAWLASPVSEGSRLLWHSLEDGRVAIWVPLVGVQDEVALTALAAAEQGIYWQDQRSEWSQLFAHYRIKLAELLLLAIGLVALLLWRRMGAARASRVLLVNLIALAMGLALLAACGQPLTLFGVLALSLIFGIGIDYGLFFAHCGNELARQSSTLLAILLANLTTQLAFGLLALSHTPAIAGFGLVLSGGLFTAFLLSPLVLDRVQPDGAVREPQLPGQDSREPTRQ
;
A
#
# COMPACT_ATOMS: atom_id res chain seq x y z
N MET A 1 37.77 31.20 3.67
CA MET A 1 36.91 31.23 4.90
C MET A 1 36.77 29.87 5.59
N LEU A 2 36.68 28.76 4.89
CA LEU A 2 36.52 27.41 5.48
C LEU A 2 37.79 26.79 6.11
N GLN A 3 38.94 27.44 6.05
CA GLN A 3 40.20 26.95 6.65
C GLN A 3 40.35 27.33 8.14
N SER A 4 39.55 28.24 8.68
CA SER A 4 39.65 28.71 10.05
C SER A 4 38.89 27.78 11.03
N GLU A 5 39.60 27.30 12.06
CA GLU A 5 39.01 26.50 13.12
C GLU A 5 37.93 27.24 13.91
N THR A 6 38.10 28.53 14.10
CA THR A 6 37.13 29.39 14.81
C THR A 6 35.80 29.49 14.08
N THR A 7 35.80 29.54 12.74
CA THR A 7 34.57 29.53 11.93
C THR A 7 33.79 28.25 12.13
N TRP A 8 34.48 27.11 12.12
CA TRP A 8 33.82 25.81 12.35
C TRP A 8 33.33 25.63 13.78
N ARG A 9 33.98 26.23 14.77
CA ARG A 9 33.46 26.22 16.15
C ARG A 9 32.16 27.00 16.27
N ARG A 10 32.05 28.15 15.61
CA ARG A 10 30.76 28.89 15.54
C ARG A 10 29.68 28.13 14.82
N LEU A 11 29.97 27.55 13.66
CA LEU A 11 29.02 26.73 12.92
C LEU A 11 28.50 25.56 13.77
N GLY A 12 29.36 24.89 14.52
CA GLY A 12 28.95 23.80 15.40
C GLY A 12 28.04 24.23 16.56
N THR A 13 28.22 25.44 17.14
CA THR A 13 27.32 25.98 18.16
C THR A 13 25.95 26.34 17.55
N ILE A 14 25.95 26.95 16.36
CA ILE A 14 24.71 27.26 15.63
C ILE A 14 23.96 25.94 15.32
N TRP A 15 24.69 24.92 14.87
CA TRP A 15 24.11 23.61 14.53
C TRP A 15 23.43 22.95 15.74
N ILE A 16 24.06 22.98 16.92
CA ILE A 16 23.44 22.49 18.16
C ILE A 16 22.19 23.29 18.50
N GLY A 17 22.23 24.62 18.36
CA GLY A 17 21.06 25.48 18.58
C GLY A 17 19.89 25.13 17.65
N LEU A 18 20.16 24.87 16.36
CA LEU A 18 19.14 24.43 15.39
C LEU A 18 18.56 23.04 15.74
N CYS A 19 19.40 22.10 16.17
CA CYS A 19 18.91 20.79 16.63
C CYS A 19 18.00 20.91 17.87
N LEU A 20 18.35 21.76 18.83
CA LEU A 20 17.50 22.01 20.02
C LEU A 20 16.18 22.70 19.64
N LEU A 21 16.24 23.65 18.71
CA LEU A 21 15.02 24.30 18.19
C LEU A 21 14.09 23.27 17.51
N LEU A 22 14.65 22.38 16.67
CA LEU A 22 13.86 21.34 16.04
C LEU A 22 13.23 20.40 17.07
N VAL A 23 13.96 20.00 18.13
CA VAL A 23 13.39 19.19 19.22
C VAL A 23 12.21 19.89 19.87
N ALA A 24 12.29 21.20 20.13
CA ALA A 24 11.20 21.96 20.71
C ALA A 24 9.98 22.01 19.77
N VAL A 25 10.19 22.21 18.46
CA VAL A 25 9.12 22.20 17.46
C VAL A 25 8.46 20.82 17.37
N LEU A 26 9.25 19.75 17.36
CA LEU A 26 8.73 18.39 17.31
C LEU A 26 7.96 18.03 18.58
N ALA A 27 8.43 18.41 19.76
CA ALA A 27 7.73 18.20 21.02
C ALA A 27 6.34 18.87 21.03
N TRP A 28 6.21 20.01 20.35
CA TRP A 28 4.91 20.70 20.19
C TRP A 28 4.02 20.02 19.13
N GLN A 29 4.60 19.50 18.04
CA GLN A 29 3.85 18.96 16.90
C GLN A 29 3.49 17.48 17.04
N LEU A 30 4.30 16.67 17.76
CA LEU A 30 4.11 15.23 17.91
C LEU A 30 2.71 14.81 18.40
N PRO A 31 2.08 15.52 19.39
CA PRO A 31 0.73 15.17 19.84
C PRO A 31 -0.37 15.37 18.77
N HIS A 32 -0.07 16.15 17.75
CA HIS A 32 -1.02 16.48 16.67
C HIS A 32 -0.74 15.69 15.37
N SER A 33 0.35 14.92 15.35
CA SER A 33 0.75 14.15 14.16
C SER A 33 -0.07 12.87 14.03
N ARG A 34 -0.31 12.45 12.77
CA ARG A 34 -1.01 11.21 12.45
C ARG A 34 -0.05 10.24 11.74
N ILE A 35 -0.16 8.96 12.09
CA ILE A 35 0.51 7.90 11.32
C ILE A 35 -0.54 7.26 10.43
N ASN A 36 -0.33 7.39 9.11
CA ASN A 36 -1.24 6.88 8.11
C ASN A 36 -0.75 5.53 7.58
N THR A 37 -1.65 4.53 7.53
CA THR A 37 -1.36 3.19 7.02
C THR A 37 -1.98 2.91 5.67
N SER A 38 -2.82 3.81 5.18
CA SER A 38 -3.49 3.61 3.90
C SER A 38 -2.48 3.68 2.75
N LEU A 39 -2.31 2.57 2.03
CA LEU A 39 -1.57 2.59 0.76
C LEU A 39 -2.30 3.44 -0.30
N MET A 40 -3.60 3.64 -0.14
CA MET A 40 -4.42 4.43 -1.06
C MET A 40 -4.14 5.92 -0.94
N ASP A 41 -3.86 6.42 0.26
CA ASP A 41 -3.50 7.82 0.48
C ASP A 41 -2.10 8.16 -0.06
N LEU A 42 -1.32 7.13 -0.40
CA LEU A 42 -0.06 7.29 -1.13
C LEU A 42 -0.26 7.56 -2.62
N LEU A 43 -1.45 7.24 -3.16
CA LEU A 43 -1.76 7.45 -4.56
C LEU A 43 -2.16 8.90 -4.79
N PRO A 44 -1.72 9.55 -5.87
CA PRO A 44 -2.20 10.87 -6.21
C PRO A 44 -3.69 10.79 -6.51
N HIS A 45 -4.42 11.78 -6.06
CA HIS A 45 -5.85 11.93 -6.28
C HIS A 45 -6.19 12.39 -7.71
N GLU A 46 -5.28 12.21 -8.66
CA GLU A 46 -5.54 12.48 -10.07
C GLU A 46 -6.43 11.37 -10.63
N SER A 47 -7.75 11.54 -10.46
CA SER A 47 -8.73 10.74 -11.17
C SER A 47 -8.58 11.00 -12.67
N ARG A 48 -8.18 9.99 -13.43
CA ARG A 48 -8.21 10.01 -14.90
C ARG A 48 -9.63 9.96 -15.47
N SER A 49 -10.64 9.87 -14.62
CA SER A 49 -12.05 9.86 -15.01
C SER A 49 -12.62 11.27 -14.85
N ASP A 50 -13.53 11.63 -15.76
CA ASP A 50 -14.38 12.84 -15.65
C ASP A 50 -15.34 12.79 -14.44
N LEU A 51 -15.04 11.93 -13.49
CA LEU A 51 -15.75 11.71 -12.25
C LEU A 51 -15.43 12.79 -11.24
N ASP A 52 -16.47 13.31 -10.60
CA ASP A 52 -16.30 14.21 -9.47
C ASP A 52 -15.60 13.48 -8.32
N PRO A 53 -14.41 13.95 -7.89
CA PRO A 53 -13.65 13.32 -6.80
C PRO A 53 -14.44 13.20 -5.49
N ALA A 54 -15.37 14.15 -5.21
CA ALA A 54 -16.15 14.15 -3.99
C ALA A 54 -17.15 12.96 -3.94
N LEU A 55 -17.77 12.64 -5.09
CA LEU A 55 -18.68 11.48 -5.18
C LEU A 55 -17.93 10.16 -4.99
N GLN A 56 -16.75 10.03 -5.62
CA GLN A 56 -15.94 8.82 -5.51
C GLN A 56 -15.40 8.61 -4.09
N GLN A 57 -14.83 9.67 -3.49
CA GLN A 57 -14.28 9.61 -2.13
C GLN A 57 -15.36 9.34 -1.09
N GLY A 58 -16.52 9.99 -1.20
CA GLY A 58 -17.63 9.78 -0.28
C GLY A 58 -18.12 8.33 -0.28
N LEU A 59 -18.28 7.74 -1.47
CA LEU A 59 -18.66 6.33 -1.60
C LEU A 59 -17.61 5.38 -1.01
N LEU A 60 -16.32 5.60 -1.31
CA LEU A 60 -15.23 4.78 -0.78
C LEU A 60 -15.14 4.85 0.74
N GLN A 61 -15.23 6.05 1.32
CA GLN A 61 -15.23 6.24 2.78
C GLN A 61 -16.41 5.53 3.46
N GLN A 62 -17.58 5.54 2.82
CA GLN A 62 -18.75 4.84 3.34
C GLN A 62 -18.54 3.31 3.34
N LEU A 63 -17.93 2.77 2.28
CA LEU A 63 -17.62 1.34 2.19
C LEU A 63 -16.53 0.92 3.18
N ASP A 64 -15.51 1.75 3.41
CA ASP A 64 -14.38 1.45 4.31
C ASP A 64 -14.77 1.38 5.79
N ARG A 65 -15.85 2.06 6.19
CA ARG A 65 -16.35 2.08 7.57
C ARG A 65 -17.18 0.88 7.94
N GLN A 66 -17.57 0.06 6.98
CA GLN A 66 -18.47 -1.08 7.22
C GLN A 66 -17.73 -2.28 7.80
N LEU A 67 -18.30 -2.82 8.88
CA LEU A 67 -17.86 -4.05 9.50
C LEU A 67 -19.00 -5.08 9.46
N VAL A 68 -18.66 -6.31 9.13
CA VAL A 68 -19.63 -7.42 9.07
C VAL A 68 -19.07 -8.60 9.83
N TRP A 69 -19.89 -9.16 10.70
CA TRP A 69 -19.63 -10.42 11.37
C TRP A 69 -20.70 -11.44 11.00
N MET A 70 -20.27 -12.68 10.84
CA MET A 70 -21.15 -13.83 10.73
C MET A 70 -20.88 -14.79 11.89
N LEU A 71 -21.90 -15.07 12.69
CA LEU A 71 -21.79 -15.89 13.89
C LEU A 71 -22.56 -17.19 13.71
N SER A 72 -21.95 -18.31 14.02
CA SER A 72 -22.57 -19.62 14.01
C SER A 72 -22.23 -20.42 15.25
N LEU A 73 -23.12 -21.29 15.65
CA LEU A 73 -22.91 -22.27 16.72
C LEU A 73 -23.07 -23.70 16.19
N PRO A 74 -22.51 -24.69 16.87
CA PRO A 74 -22.77 -26.10 16.57
C PRO A 74 -24.27 -26.42 16.59
N ALA A 75 -24.65 -27.38 15.76
CA ALA A 75 -26.04 -27.80 15.65
C ALA A 75 -26.65 -28.15 17.03
N GLY A 76 -27.85 -27.64 17.30
CA GLY A 76 -28.57 -27.85 18.56
C GLY A 76 -28.34 -26.81 19.65
N GLN A 77 -27.45 -25.85 19.43
CA GLN A 77 -27.26 -24.70 20.35
C GLN A 77 -28.04 -23.46 19.86
N ASN A 78 -28.37 -22.57 20.82
CA ASN A 78 -29.11 -21.35 20.50
C ASN A 78 -28.16 -20.25 19.94
N GLY A 79 -28.01 -20.21 18.62
CA GLY A 79 -27.18 -19.21 17.94
C GLY A 79 -27.69 -17.77 18.07
N GLN A 80 -29.02 -17.61 18.25
CA GLN A 80 -29.62 -16.30 18.46
C GLN A 80 -29.15 -15.65 19.77
N ALA A 81 -29.14 -16.40 20.89
CA ALA A 81 -28.67 -15.85 22.17
C ALA A 81 -27.17 -15.42 22.12
N ALA A 82 -26.34 -16.15 21.40
CA ALA A 82 -24.96 -15.76 21.17
C ALA A 82 -24.84 -14.49 20.29
N ALA A 83 -25.68 -14.36 19.27
CA ALA A 83 -25.72 -13.17 18.43
C ALA A 83 -26.22 -11.93 19.20
N GLU A 84 -27.19 -12.10 20.08
CA GLU A 84 -27.65 -11.05 21.00
C GLU A 84 -26.57 -10.60 21.96
N LEU A 85 -25.82 -11.55 22.54
CA LEU A 85 -24.66 -11.22 23.38
C LEU A 85 -23.62 -10.42 22.60
N TRP A 86 -23.32 -10.84 21.36
CA TRP A 86 -22.39 -10.14 20.50
C TRP A 86 -22.83 -8.71 20.22
N VAL A 87 -24.08 -8.49 19.82
CA VAL A 87 -24.65 -7.15 19.61
C VAL A 87 -24.54 -6.29 20.87
N LYS A 88 -24.88 -6.82 22.06
CA LYS A 88 -24.75 -6.09 23.33
C LYS A 88 -23.31 -5.70 23.64
N GLN A 89 -22.34 -6.53 23.29
CA GLN A 89 -20.92 -6.22 23.49
C GLN A 89 -20.45 -5.12 22.54
N LEU A 90 -20.89 -5.17 21.29
CA LEU A 90 -20.58 -4.12 20.31
C LEU A 90 -21.21 -2.77 20.69
N ASP A 91 -22.45 -2.78 21.22
CA ASP A 91 -23.18 -1.58 21.62
C ASP A 91 -22.50 -0.83 22.79
N GLN A 92 -21.67 -1.51 23.58
CA GLN A 92 -20.86 -0.90 24.62
C GLN A 92 -19.61 -0.20 24.08
N ILE A 93 -19.30 -0.34 22.81
CA ILE A 93 -18.11 0.22 22.18
C ILE A 93 -18.49 1.53 21.47
N ALA A 94 -18.10 2.66 22.07
CA ALA A 94 -18.46 3.99 21.58
C ALA A 94 -17.92 4.34 20.17
N ALA A 95 -17.03 3.52 19.60
CA ALA A 95 -16.48 3.72 18.26
C ALA A 95 -17.39 3.17 17.14
N PHE A 96 -18.47 2.47 17.49
CA PHE A 96 -19.42 1.92 16.54
C PHE A 96 -20.75 2.66 16.59
N SER A 97 -21.23 2.97 15.39
CA SER A 97 -22.61 3.43 15.17
C SER A 97 -23.37 2.42 14.33
N HIS A 98 -24.67 2.60 14.28
CA HIS A 98 -25.56 1.81 13.44
C HIS A 98 -25.35 0.27 13.55
N ILE A 99 -25.20 -0.23 14.81
CA ILE A 99 -25.08 -1.67 15.04
C ILE A 99 -26.42 -2.34 14.73
N LYS A 100 -26.40 -3.28 13.78
CA LYS A 100 -27.56 -3.99 13.25
C LYS A 100 -27.37 -5.50 13.37
N GLY A 101 -28.18 -6.11 14.18
CA GLY A 101 -28.28 -7.56 14.35
C GLY A 101 -29.73 -7.97 14.38
N TYR A 102 -30.35 -7.84 15.57
CA TYR A 102 -31.79 -8.12 15.78
C TYR A 102 -32.64 -6.95 15.29
N GLN A 103 -33.53 -7.24 14.35
CA GLN A 103 -34.42 -6.26 13.72
C GLN A 103 -35.84 -6.85 13.63
N PRO A 104 -36.62 -6.86 14.70
CA PRO A 104 -37.96 -7.48 14.74
C PRO A 104 -38.91 -6.82 13.75
N GLU A 105 -38.75 -5.52 13.50
CA GLU A 105 -39.62 -4.76 12.59
C GLU A 105 -39.30 -5.01 11.12
N LEU A 106 -38.14 -5.65 10.80
CA LEU A 106 -37.69 -5.81 9.43
C LEU A 106 -38.67 -6.65 8.60
N ALA A 107 -39.28 -7.70 9.18
CA ALA A 107 -40.25 -8.55 8.49
C ALA A 107 -41.48 -7.75 8.07
N SER A 108 -42.06 -6.99 9.01
CA SER A 108 -43.25 -6.16 8.75
C SER A 108 -42.92 -5.02 7.79
N ALA A 109 -41.72 -4.43 7.92
CA ALA A 109 -41.25 -3.40 7.00
C ALA A 109 -41.08 -3.93 5.57
N TRP A 110 -40.48 -5.13 5.39
CA TRP A 110 -40.42 -5.79 4.09
C TRP A 110 -41.77 -6.13 3.51
N GLN A 111 -42.66 -6.68 4.32
CA GLN A 111 -44.03 -7.01 3.88
C GLN A 111 -44.77 -5.74 3.45
N GLY A 112 -44.76 -4.69 4.26
CA GLY A 112 -45.34 -3.40 3.92
C GLY A 112 -44.75 -2.77 2.67
N TYR A 113 -43.43 -2.87 2.54
CA TYR A 113 -42.70 -2.36 1.37
C TYR A 113 -43.07 -3.10 0.09
N LEU A 114 -43.09 -4.44 0.11
CA LEU A 114 -43.46 -5.25 -1.06
C LEU A 114 -44.91 -5.06 -1.43
N HIS A 115 -45.81 -4.93 -0.45
CA HIS A 115 -47.24 -4.64 -0.68
C HIS A 115 -47.41 -3.26 -1.33
N ARG A 116 -46.71 -2.24 -0.84
CA ARG A 116 -46.74 -0.87 -1.41
C ARG A 116 -46.25 -0.83 -2.85
N LEU A 117 -45.15 -1.55 -3.15
CA LEU A 117 -44.57 -1.58 -4.47
C LEU A 117 -45.22 -2.56 -5.45
N ALA A 118 -46.04 -3.46 -4.99
CA ALA A 118 -46.64 -4.52 -5.81
C ALA A 118 -47.31 -3.98 -7.09
N TRP A 119 -48.00 -2.82 -6.97
CA TRP A 119 -48.71 -2.16 -8.08
C TRP A 119 -47.88 -1.12 -8.83
N GLN A 120 -46.62 -0.95 -8.49
CA GLN A 120 -45.72 0.09 -9.04
C GLN A 120 -44.41 -0.49 -9.61
N ARG A 121 -44.17 -1.79 -9.41
CA ARG A 121 -42.91 -2.44 -9.81
C ARG A 121 -43.15 -3.84 -10.31
N LEU A 122 -42.55 -4.14 -11.47
CA LEU A 122 -42.41 -5.48 -11.99
C LEU A 122 -40.97 -5.95 -11.87
N ASP A 123 -40.74 -7.11 -11.29
CA ASP A 123 -39.48 -7.82 -11.34
C ASP A 123 -39.25 -8.40 -12.76
N GLU A 124 -38.05 -8.94 -13.03
CA GLU A 124 -37.71 -9.55 -14.32
C GLU A 124 -38.72 -10.62 -14.74
N ALA A 125 -39.15 -11.50 -13.80
CA ALA A 125 -40.12 -12.52 -14.06
C ALA A 125 -41.53 -11.92 -14.30
N GLY A 126 -41.89 -10.83 -13.63
CA GLY A 126 -43.09 -10.07 -13.88
C GLY A 126 -43.12 -9.43 -15.27
N ARG A 127 -42.03 -8.86 -15.70
CA ARG A 127 -41.89 -8.32 -17.07
C ARG A 127 -41.96 -9.40 -18.14
N ALA A 128 -41.36 -10.55 -17.91
CA ALA A 128 -41.47 -11.69 -18.81
C ALA A 128 -42.93 -12.18 -18.92
N ARG A 129 -43.68 -12.23 -17.79
CA ARG A 129 -45.10 -12.57 -17.80
C ARG A 129 -45.95 -11.49 -18.47
N LEU A 130 -45.59 -10.21 -18.30
CA LEU A 130 -46.28 -9.10 -18.98
C LEU A 130 -46.08 -9.20 -20.52
N ALA A 131 -44.87 -9.53 -20.95
CA ALA A 131 -44.56 -9.75 -22.36
C ALA A 131 -45.33 -10.93 -22.97
N ALA A 132 -45.58 -12.00 -22.16
CA ALA A 132 -46.44 -13.10 -22.52
C ALA A 132 -47.98 -12.76 -22.49
N GLY A 133 -48.33 -11.54 -22.07
CA GLY A 133 -49.67 -11.02 -22.07
C GLY A 133 -50.57 -11.60 -20.95
N ALA A 134 -51.90 -11.42 -21.14
CA ALA A 134 -52.88 -11.88 -20.16
C ALA A 134 -52.85 -13.39 -19.95
N GLU A 135 -52.54 -14.15 -21.01
CA GLU A 135 -52.40 -15.60 -20.98
C GLU A 135 -51.32 -16.06 -19.99
N GLY A 136 -50.05 -15.57 -20.20
CA GLY A 136 -48.95 -15.97 -19.36
C GLY A 136 -49.12 -15.57 -17.90
N TRP A 137 -49.77 -14.41 -17.64
CA TRP A 137 -50.06 -14.00 -16.29
C TRP A 137 -51.16 -14.84 -15.63
N SER A 138 -52.27 -15.12 -16.34
CA SER A 138 -53.35 -15.97 -15.81
C SER A 138 -52.89 -17.38 -15.51
N GLN A 139 -52.07 -17.98 -16.38
CA GLN A 139 -51.47 -19.30 -16.16
C GLN A 139 -50.62 -19.33 -14.86
N TRP A 140 -49.82 -18.27 -14.63
CA TRP A 140 -49.02 -18.16 -13.40
C TRP A 140 -49.90 -18.05 -12.16
N VAL A 141 -50.94 -17.21 -12.21
CA VAL A 141 -51.93 -17.06 -11.09
C VAL A 141 -52.63 -18.37 -10.81
N LEU A 142 -53.15 -19.05 -11.84
CA LEU A 142 -53.76 -20.37 -11.69
C LEU A 142 -52.78 -21.40 -11.08
N GLY A 143 -51.53 -21.38 -11.54
CA GLY A 143 -50.50 -22.22 -10.96
C GLY A 143 -50.25 -21.98 -9.48
N GLN A 144 -50.36 -20.74 -9.00
CA GLN A 144 -50.25 -20.41 -7.57
C GLN A 144 -51.49 -20.85 -6.78
N ILE A 145 -52.69 -20.68 -7.32
CA ILE A 145 -53.95 -21.03 -6.65
C ILE A 145 -54.09 -22.56 -6.49
N TYR A 146 -53.80 -23.29 -7.56
CA TYR A 146 -53.93 -24.76 -7.60
C TYR A 146 -52.70 -25.52 -7.16
N SER A 147 -51.62 -24.81 -6.81
CA SER A 147 -50.41 -25.47 -6.29
C SER A 147 -50.67 -26.08 -4.92
N PRO A 148 -50.30 -27.36 -4.67
CA PRO A 148 -50.41 -27.99 -3.36
C PRO A 148 -49.69 -27.25 -2.24
N PHE A 149 -48.68 -26.43 -2.61
CA PHE A 149 -47.88 -25.60 -1.72
C PHE A 149 -48.21 -24.10 -1.86
N GLY A 150 -49.15 -23.73 -2.71
CA GLY A 150 -49.44 -22.33 -3.06
C GLY A 150 -50.06 -21.53 -1.91
N GLY A 151 -51.02 -22.09 -1.20
CA GLY A 151 -51.59 -21.50 0.01
C GLY A 151 -52.11 -20.07 -0.16
N VAL A 152 -52.73 -19.72 -1.31
CA VAL A 152 -53.30 -18.39 -1.53
C VAL A 152 -54.50 -18.19 -0.62
N SER A 153 -54.43 -17.23 0.33
CA SER A 153 -55.51 -16.93 1.20
C SER A 153 -56.61 -16.12 0.50
N ARG A 154 -57.87 -16.22 1.00
CA ARG A 154 -58.97 -15.41 0.51
C ARG A 154 -58.67 -13.90 0.61
N ALA A 155 -58.05 -13.48 1.68
CA ALA A 155 -57.74 -12.07 1.92
C ALA A 155 -56.68 -11.56 0.93
N GLU A 156 -55.63 -12.37 0.69
CA GLU A 156 -54.60 -12.06 -0.34
C GLU A 156 -55.24 -11.95 -1.73
N TRP A 157 -56.09 -12.93 -2.09
CA TRP A 157 -56.78 -12.93 -3.37
C TRP A 157 -57.72 -11.72 -3.57
N GLN A 158 -58.37 -11.25 -2.50
CA GLN A 158 -59.25 -10.10 -2.53
C GLN A 158 -58.52 -8.79 -2.74
N SER A 159 -57.32 -8.66 -2.14
CA SER A 159 -56.54 -7.43 -2.22
C SER A 159 -55.62 -7.37 -3.45
N ASP A 160 -55.16 -8.54 -3.96
CA ASP A 160 -54.18 -8.63 -5.03
C ASP A 160 -54.49 -9.79 -6.00
N PRO A 161 -55.46 -9.59 -6.93
CA PRO A 161 -55.85 -10.65 -7.88
C PRO A 161 -54.77 -11.06 -8.87
N LEU A 162 -53.72 -10.23 -9.04
CA LEU A 162 -52.56 -10.57 -9.87
C LEU A 162 -51.42 -11.23 -9.07
N LEU A 163 -51.60 -11.38 -7.74
CA LEU A 163 -50.61 -11.93 -6.82
C LEU A 163 -49.22 -11.25 -6.94
N LEU A 164 -49.23 -9.94 -7.18
CA LEU A 164 -48.01 -9.13 -7.37
C LEU A 164 -47.12 -9.10 -6.12
N THR A 165 -47.79 -8.97 -4.94
CA THR A 165 -47.08 -8.99 -3.64
C THR A 165 -46.40 -10.35 -3.44
N ARG A 166 -47.07 -11.45 -3.77
CA ARG A 166 -46.51 -12.81 -3.71
C ARG A 166 -45.34 -12.99 -4.68
N ALA A 167 -45.45 -12.46 -5.90
CA ALA A 167 -44.39 -12.49 -6.87
C ALA A 167 -43.14 -11.81 -6.31
N GLY A 168 -43.29 -10.63 -5.68
CA GLY A 168 -42.19 -9.92 -5.01
C GLY A 168 -41.58 -10.74 -3.86
N VAL A 169 -42.42 -11.34 -2.99
CA VAL A 169 -41.91 -12.18 -1.88
C VAL A 169 -41.14 -13.40 -2.40
N LEU A 170 -41.63 -14.08 -3.43
CA LEU A 170 -40.98 -15.25 -4.01
C LEU A 170 -39.64 -14.87 -4.73
N ALA A 171 -39.55 -13.67 -5.30
CA ALA A 171 -38.33 -13.17 -5.89
C ALA A 171 -37.24 -12.89 -4.84
N GLU A 172 -37.62 -12.31 -3.71
CA GLU A 172 -36.69 -12.03 -2.59
C GLU A 172 -36.30 -13.30 -1.81
N ALA A 173 -37.22 -14.28 -1.68
CA ALA A 173 -36.93 -15.54 -0.98
C ALA A 173 -35.86 -16.42 -1.63
N ARG A 174 -35.45 -16.13 -2.87
CA ARG A 174 -34.40 -16.87 -3.58
C ARG A 174 -33.00 -16.47 -3.18
N GLY A 175 -32.82 -15.42 -2.40
CA GLY A 175 -31.51 -14.98 -1.91
C GLY A 175 -30.91 -15.93 -0.86
N PRO A 176 -29.58 -15.97 -0.70
CA PRO A 176 -28.92 -16.81 0.30
C PRO A 176 -29.17 -16.36 1.74
N MET A 177 -29.51 -15.08 1.94
CA MET A 177 -29.89 -14.53 3.22
C MET A 177 -31.39 -14.59 3.42
N GLN A 178 -31.81 -15.10 4.56
CA GLN A 178 -33.22 -15.21 4.96
C GLN A 178 -33.44 -14.43 6.24
N LEU A 179 -34.65 -13.86 6.36
CA LEU A 179 -35.09 -13.22 7.60
C LEU A 179 -35.79 -14.28 8.49
N LYS A 180 -35.15 -14.59 9.62
CA LYS A 180 -35.67 -15.56 10.59
C LYS A 180 -35.77 -14.90 11.96
N GLU A 181 -36.98 -14.77 12.50
CA GLU A 181 -37.24 -14.21 13.84
C GLU A 181 -36.54 -12.83 14.07
N GLY A 182 -36.53 -11.98 13.07
CA GLY A 182 -35.91 -10.65 13.15
C GLY A 182 -34.41 -10.63 12.92
N TRP A 183 -33.76 -11.74 12.57
CA TRP A 183 -32.35 -11.84 12.22
C TRP A 183 -32.17 -12.14 10.74
N LEU A 184 -31.14 -11.54 10.17
CA LEU A 184 -30.65 -11.95 8.86
C LEU A 184 -29.74 -13.18 9.03
N VAL A 185 -30.22 -14.33 8.51
CA VAL A 185 -29.58 -15.63 8.67
C VAL A 185 -29.27 -16.24 7.32
N SER A 186 -28.08 -16.79 7.17
CA SER A 186 -27.71 -17.64 6.04
C SER A 186 -27.48 -19.06 6.53
N ARG A 187 -27.81 -20.06 5.71
CA ARG A 187 -27.54 -21.46 6.01
C ARG A 187 -26.42 -21.99 5.15
N ASP A 188 -25.38 -22.58 5.78
CA ASP A 188 -24.30 -23.20 5.07
C ASP A 188 -24.68 -24.58 4.50
N LYS A 189 -23.77 -25.18 3.72
CA LYS A 189 -23.97 -26.52 3.14
C LYS A 189 -24.06 -27.63 4.19
N ALA A 190 -23.56 -27.37 5.40
CA ALA A 190 -23.66 -28.31 6.53
C ALA A 190 -24.96 -28.14 7.33
N GLY A 191 -25.83 -27.20 6.93
CA GLY A 191 -27.13 -26.93 7.58
C GLY A 191 -27.02 -26.05 8.83
N ARG A 192 -25.88 -25.42 9.11
CA ARG A 192 -25.70 -24.49 10.24
C ARG A 192 -26.23 -23.12 9.88
N ASP A 193 -26.92 -22.50 10.83
CA ASP A 193 -27.42 -21.14 10.70
C ASP A 193 -26.32 -20.13 11.08
N TRP A 194 -26.11 -19.13 10.22
CA TRP A 194 -25.15 -18.05 10.39
C TRP A 194 -25.86 -16.72 10.54
N PHE A 195 -25.73 -16.10 11.70
CA PHE A 195 -26.37 -14.84 12.06
C PHE A 195 -25.46 -13.67 11.63
N MET A 196 -26.01 -12.73 10.87
CA MET A 196 -25.27 -11.56 10.41
C MET A 196 -25.43 -10.41 11.40
N VAL A 197 -24.32 -9.84 11.81
CA VAL A 197 -24.24 -8.59 12.58
C VAL A 197 -23.38 -7.59 11.80
N ARG A 198 -23.85 -6.35 11.68
CA ARG A 198 -23.16 -5.26 11.01
C ARG A 198 -23.00 -4.09 11.95
N ALA A 199 -21.92 -3.33 11.80
CA ALA A 199 -21.72 -2.06 12.45
C ALA A 199 -20.98 -1.09 11.52
N GLU A 200 -21.15 0.18 11.77
CA GLU A 200 -20.44 1.24 11.11
C GLU A 200 -19.41 1.84 12.06
N LEU A 201 -18.18 2.03 11.58
CA LEU A 201 -17.10 2.64 12.33
C LEU A 201 -17.19 4.16 12.20
N ASP A 202 -17.23 4.90 13.30
CA ASP A 202 -17.28 6.37 13.29
C ASP A 202 -15.98 7.01 12.82
N LEU A 203 -14.88 6.26 12.97
CA LEU A 203 -13.55 6.69 12.60
C LEU A 203 -13.07 6.04 11.30
N SER A 204 -12.03 6.59 10.69
CA SER A 204 -11.37 5.93 9.57
C SER A 204 -10.77 4.60 10.01
N ALA A 205 -10.97 3.55 9.23
CA ALA A 205 -10.37 2.23 9.45
C ALA A 205 -8.81 2.26 9.42
N PHE A 206 -8.22 3.31 8.86
CA PHE A 206 -6.78 3.49 8.70
C PHE A 206 -6.12 4.31 9.83
N ASP A 207 -6.89 4.85 10.80
CA ASP A 207 -6.34 5.55 11.96
C ASP A 207 -5.84 4.54 13.01
N ILE A 208 -4.58 4.15 12.91
CA ILE A 208 -3.97 3.12 13.76
C ILE A 208 -4.01 3.50 15.23
N GLN A 209 -3.70 4.76 15.57
CA GLN A 209 -3.54 5.17 16.97
C GLN A 209 -4.86 5.04 17.74
N ARG A 210 -5.96 5.42 17.12
CA ARG A 210 -7.29 5.31 17.71
C ARG A 210 -7.83 3.88 17.65
N ASN A 211 -7.52 3.17 16.58
CA ASN A 211 -8.02 1.81 16.36
C ASN A 211 -7.30 0.73 17.19
N GLN A 212 -6.05 0.93 17.65
CA GLN A 212 -5.37 -0.05 18.52
C GLN A 212 -6.13 -0.33 19.82
N GLY A 213 -6.71 0.70 20.45
CA GLY A 213 -7.56 0.52 21.63
C GLY A 213 -8.82 -0.27 21.31
N LEU A 214 -9.47 0.06 20.20
CA LEU A 214 -10.70 -0.59 19.74
C LEU A 214 -10.51 -2.10 19.50
N LEU A 215 -9.43 -2.48 18.86
CA LEU A 215 -9.17 -3.87 18.53
C LEU A 215 -8.93 -4.75 19.75
N ARG A 216 -8.24 -4.23 20.77
CA ARG A 216 -8.13 -4.94 22.07
C ARG A 216 -9.48 -5.14 22.73
N VAL A 217 -10.39 -4.17 22.63
CA VAL A 217 -11.75 -4.29 23.16
C VAL A 217 -12.53 -5.34 22.37
N LEU A 218 -12.37 -5.39 21.04
CA LEU A 218 -12.98 -6.41 20.18
C LEU A 218 -12.44 -7.81 20.49
N ASP A 219 -11.12 -7.98 20.61
CA ASP A 219 -10.49 -9.25 20.94
C ASP A 219 -11.00 -9.77 22.32
N ASN A 220 -11.13 -8.87 23.31
CA ASN A 220 -11.71 -9.21 24.61
C ASN A 220 -13.20 -9.55 24.52
N ALA A 221 -13.95 -8.93 23.61
CA ALA A 221 -15.35 -9.26 23.37
C ALA A 221 -15.50 -10.62 22.69
N GLU A 222 -14.65 -10.92 21.69
CA GLU A 222 -14.57 -12.24 21.04
C GLU A 222 -14.24 -13.34 22.05
N GLN A 223 -13.27 -13.08 22.95
CA GLN A 223 -12.93 -14.04 23.99
C GLN A 223 -14.10 -14.29 24.96
N ARG A 224 -14.80 -13.25 25.41
CA ARG A 224 -15.99 -13.40 26.27
C ARG A 224 -17.11 -14.15 25.58
N LEU A 225 -17.28 -13.95 24.26
CA LEU A 225 -18.26 -14.71 23.48
C LEU A 225 -17.87 -16.20 23.43
N ALA A 226 -16.59 -16.51 23.17
CA ALA A 226 -16.08 -17.89 23.14
C ALA A 226 -16.17 -18.59 24.51
N GLU A 227 -15.96 -17.87 25.61
CA GLU A 227 -16.14 -18.38 26.96
C GLU A 227 -17.62 -18.68 27.30
N ALA A 228 -18.53 -17.77 26.90
CA ALA A 228 -19.97 -17.94 27.14
C ALA A 228 -20.60 -19.00 26.23
N TYR A 229 -20.11 -19.17 25.03
CA TYR A 229 -20.61 -20.11 24.03
C TYR A 229 -19.44 -20.92 23.40
N PRO A 230 -19.01 -21.98 24.09
CA PRO A 230 -17.95 -22.85 23.59
C PRO A 230 -18.31 -23.46 22.23
N GLY A 231 -17.46 -23.29 21.24
CA GLY A 231 -17.70 -23.73 19.87
C GLY A 231 -18.35 -22.67 18.97
N ALA A 232 -18.54 -21.44 19.44
CA ALA A 232 -18.94 -20.32 18.59
C ALA A 232 -17.87 -20.06 17.54
N GLU A 233 -18.29 -19.99 16.28
CA GLU A 233 -17.45 -19.59 15.14
C GLU A 233 -17.88 -18.19 14.72
N LEU A 234 -16.94 -17.26 14.73
CA LEU A 234 -17.14 -15.85 14.37
C LEU A 234 -16.27 -15.51 13.18
N LEU A 235 -16.89 -15.20 12.04
CA LEU A 235 -16.23 -14.69 10.85
C LEU A 235 -16.30 -13.16 10.87
N ARG A 236 -15.24 -12.51 10.44
CA ARG A 236 -15.15 -11.04 10.42
C ARG A 236 -14.69 -10.52 9.06
N ARG A 237 -15.27 -9.40 8.61
CA ARG A 237 -14.94 -8.70 7.38
C ARG A 237 -14.99 -7.19 7.62
N GLY A 238 -14.01 -6.48 7.10
CA GLY A 238 -13.95 -5.01 7.13
C GLY A 238 -12.52 -4.50 7.00
N THR A 239 -12.37 -3.31 6.48
CA THR A 239 -11.07 -2.66 6.23
C THR A 239 -10.25 -2.49 7.51
N LEU A 240 -10.91 -2.33 8.67
CA LEU A 240 -10.27 -2.26 9.98
C LEU A 240 -9.35 -3.47 10.27
N PHE A 241 -9.80 -4.69 9.97
CA PHE A 241 -9.02 -5.91 10.25
C PHE A 241 -7.80 -6.04 9.33
N TYR A 242 -7.91 -5.56 8.08
CA TYR A 242 -6.80 -5.54 7.14
C TYR A 242 -5.75 -4.48 7.51
N SER A 243 -6.20 -3.28 7.88
CA SER A 243 -5.30 -2.20 8.29
C SER A 243 -4.54 -2.55 9.57
N GLN A 244 -5.19 -3.25 10.51
CA GLN A 244 -4.53 -3.77 11.70
C GLN A 244 -3.45 -4.78 11.38
N HIS A 245 -3.75 -5.77 10.52
CA HIS A 245 -2.76 -6.77 10.15
C HIS A 245 -1.53 -6.11 9.51
N ALA A 246 -1.75 -5.18 8.58
CA ALA A 246 -0.68 -4.39 7.98
C ALA A 246 0.14 -3.61 9.03
N SER A 247 -0.55 -3.00 10.00
CA SER A 247 0.08 -2.28 11.11
C SER A 247 0.92 -3.20 12.00
N ASN A 248 0.39 -4.37 12.37
CA ASN A 248 1.10 -5.35 13.18
C ASN A 248 2.38 -5.86 12.47
N LEU A 249 2.29 -6.18 11.18
CA LEU A 249 3.46 -6.56 10.37
C LEU A 249 4.49 -5.45 10.32
N ALA A 250 4.06 -4.21 10.07
CA ALA A 250 4.99 -3.09 10.01
C ALA A 250 5.62 -2.78 11.38
N GLN A 251 4.88 -2.89 12.49
CA GLN A 251 5.44 -2.75 13.84
C GLN A 251 6.44 -3.86 14.15
N GLN A 252 6.16 -5.09 13.73
CA GLN A 252 7.09 -6.21 13.84
C GLN A 252 8.34 -5.95 13.01
N ASP A 253 8.21 -5.50 11.77
CA ASP A 253 9.34 -5.16 10.91
C ASP A 253 10.17 -4.01 11.50
N ILE A 254 9.54 -2.93 11.99
CA ILE A 254 10.23 -1.81 12.65
C ILE A 254 10.98 -2.28 13.89
N SER A 255 10.37 -3.10 14.73
CA SER A 255 10.99 -3.58 15.97
C SER A 255 12.12 -4.57 15.70
N THR A 256 11.93 -5.54 14.83
CA THR A 256 12.93 -6.58 14.55
C THR A 256 14.05 -6.07 13.64
N ILE A 257 13.70 -5.40 12.54
CA ILE A 257 14.66 -4.92 11.55
C ILE A 257 15.34 -3.65 12.05
N GLY A 258 14.58 -2.67 12.53
CA GLY A 258 15.12 -1.39 13.02
C GLY A 258 16.01 -1.57 14.25
N LEU A 259 15.52 -2.27 15.28
CA LEU A 259 16.29 -2.53 16.50
C LEU A 259 17.44 -3.49 16.24
N GLY A 260 17.20 -4.55 15.47
CA GLY A 260 18.23 -5.52 15.06
C GLY A 260 19.36 -4.85 14.26
N SER A 261 19.01 -3.97 13.32
CA SER A 261 19.98 -3.16 12.58
C SER A 261 20.80 -2.26 13.50
N MET A 262 20.16 -1.52 14.40
CA MET A 262 20.83 -0.62 15.33
C MET A 262 21.78 -1.37 16.26
N ILE A 263 21.35 -2.50 16.85
CA ILE A 263 22.20 -3.34 17.70
C ILE A 263 23.37 -3.90 16.88
N GLY A 264 23.11 -4.42 15.67
CA GLY A 264 24.14 -4.96 14.78
C GLY A 264 25.19 -3.91 14.42
N VAL A 265 24.76 -2.71 14.06
CA VAL A 265 25.65 -1.57 13.76
C VAL A 265 26.48 -1.17 14.99
N MET A 266 25.87 -1.09 16.18
CA MET A 266 26.59 -0.79 17.42
C MET A 266 27.66 -1.84 17.74
N LEU A 267 27.31 -3.13 17.63
CA LEU A 267 28.24 -4.22 17.87
C LEU A 267 29.40 -4.21 16.85
N LEU A 268 29.11 -3.92 15.59
CA LEU A 268 30.13 -3.81 14.54
C LEU A 268 31.13 -2.69 14.84
N ILE A 269 30.62 -1.49 15.15
CA ILE A 269 31.46 -0.32 15.48
C ILE A 269 32.28 -0.58 16.74
N TRP A 270 31.66 -1.10 17.79
CA TRP A 270 32.38 -1.43 19.03
C TRP A 270 33.47 -2.50 18.81
N GLY A 271 33.16 -3.53 18.01
CA GLY A 271 34.10 -4.62 17.69
C GLY A 271 35.34 -4.12 16.94
N VAL A 272 35.15 -3.17 16.00
CA VAL A 272 36.26 -2.63 15.18
C VAL A 272 37.06 -1.55 15.89
N PHE A 273 36.40 -0.59 16.51
CA PHE A 273 37.08 0.55 17.15
C PHE A 273 37.43 0.28 18.62
N ARG A 274 36.76 -0.64 19.29
CA ARG A 274 36.94 -0.99 20.71
C ARG A 274 37.01 0.24 21.61
N SER A 275 36.19 1.24 21.33
CA SER A 275 36.13 2.53 21.98
C SER A 275 34.68 2.96 22.15
N THR A 276 34.26 3.14 23.41
CA THR A 276 32.93 3.67 23.73
C THR A 276 32.73 5.07 23.18
N ARG A 277 33.80 5.86 23.11
CA ARG A 277 33.75 7.19 22.50
C ARG A 277 33.45 7.13 21.00
N ALA A 278 34.08 6.23 20.25
CA ALA A 278 33.80 6.03 18.83
C ALA A 278 32.34 5.56 18.63
N LEU A 279 31.86 4.67 19.49
CA LEU A 279 30.47 4.20 19.46
C LEU A 279 29.48 5.35 19.67
N LEU A 280 29.65 6.14 20.74
CA LEU A 280 28.76 7.27 21.04
C LEU A 280 28.80 8.35 19.93
N LEU A 281 29.98 8.62 19.37
CA LEU A 281 30.10 9.51 18.23
C LEU A 281 29.39 8.99 17.00
N SER A 282 29.42 7.68 16.73
CA SER A 282 28.74 7.08 15.58
C SER A 282 27.21 7.11 15.72
N LEU A 283 26.66 7.07 16.93
CA LEU A 283 25.23 7.21 17.18
C LEU A 283 24.71 8.62 16.89
N LEU A 284 25.56 9.62 17.08
CA LEU A 284 25.14 11.02 16.97
C LEU A 284 24.58 11.39 15.59
N PRO A 285 25.25 11.11 14.44
CA PRO A 285 24.69 11.41 13.14
C PRO A 285 23.44 10.56 12.82
N ILE A 286 23.31 9.36 13.38
CA ILE A 286 22.10 8.55 13.25
C ILE A 286 20.93 9.25 13.93
N CYS A 287 21.07 9.59 15.21
CA CYS A 287 20.00 10.25 15.98
C CYS A 287 19.62 11.61 15.37
N VAL A 288 20.60 12.43 15.01
CA VAL A 288 20.37 13.73 14.38
C VAL A 288 19.75 13.56 13.00
N GLY A 289 20.23 12.59 12.20
CA GLY A 289 19.72 12.29 10.87
C GLY A 289 18.24 11.87 10.91
N LEU A 290 17.89 10.93 11.77
CA LEU A 290 16.51 10.49 11.94
C LEU A 290 15.61 11.63 12.46
N MET A 291 16.09 12.38 13.43
CA MET A 291 15.35 13.51 14.00
C MET A 291 15.05 14.59 12.92
N TRP A 292 16.05 14.98 12.12
CA TRP A 292 15.85 15.94 11.04
C TRP A 292 15.02 15.35 9.90
N GLY A 293 15.26 14.10 9.51
CA GLY A 293 14.52 13.43 8.44
C GLY A 293 13.03 13.34 8.75
N LEU A 294 12.67 12.67 9.84
CA LEU A 294 11.28 12.50 10.25
C LEU A 294 10.64 13.83 10.66
N GLY A 295 11.41 14.70 11.33
CA GLY A 295 10.94 16.01 11.75
C GLY A 295 10.56 16.89 10.56
N THR A 296 11.37 16.90 9.49
CA THR A 296 11.06 17.67 8.28
C THR A 296 9.83 17.12 7.57
N VAL A 297 9.66 15.80 7.54
CA VAL A 297 8.43 15.18 6.98
C VAL A 297 7.21 15.63 7.77
N LEU A 298 7.24 15.58 9.10
CA LEU A 298 6.13 16.04 9.95
C LEU A 298 5.79 17.51 9.74
N ILE A 299 6.81 18.36 9.60
CA ILE A 299 6.61 19.80 9.39
C ILE A 299 5.99 20.10 8.04
N LEU A 300 6.39 19.37 6.97
CA LEU A 300 5.93 19.65 5.61
C LEU A 300 4.60 18.98 5.27
N PHE A 301 4.37 17.76 5.74
CA PHE A 301 3.21 16.95 5.36
C PHE A 301 2.16 16.84 6.48
N GLY A 302 2.52 17.15 7.74
CA GLY A 302 1.61 17.01 8.89
C GLY A 302 1.36 15.57 9.35
N GLU A 303 1.72 14.59 8.55
CA GLU A 303 1.55 13.16 8.80
C GLU A 303 2.75 12.36 8.31
N ILE A 304 2.96 11.16 8.87
CA ILE A 304 3.97 10.22 8.40
C ILE A 304 3.27 8.96 7.92
N HIS A 305 3.59 8.55 6.70
CA HIS A 305 3.14 7.27 6.19
C HIS A 305 3.94 6.11 6.79
N LEU A 306 3.27 5.03 7.16
CA LEU A 306 3.90 3.85 7.76
C LEU A 306 5.04 3.28 6.90
N PHE A 307 4.83 3.23 5.58
CA PHE A 307 5.84 2.81 4.61
C PHE A 307 7.10 3.70 4.65
N THR A 308 6.92 5.02 4.73
CA THR A 308 8.02 5.98 4.89
C THR A 308 8.78 5.72 6.19
N LEU A 309 8.08 5.41 7.29
CA LEU A 309 8.71 5.11 8.57
C LEU A 309 9.57 3.84 8.50
N VAL A 310 9.05 2.77 7.88
CA VAL A 310 9.78 1.49 7.74
C VAL A 310 11.05 1.69 6.91
N ILE A 311 10.95 2.33 5.75
CA ILE A 311 12.12 2.55 4.88
C ILE A 311 13.08 3.57 5.52
N SER A 312 12.57 4.60 6.21
CA SER A 312 13.42 5.57 6.90
C SER A 312 14.22 4.96 8.05
N SER A 313 13.76 3.85 8.65
CA SER A 313 14.55 3.13 9.65
C SER A 313 15.87 2.62 9.09
N SER A 314 15.93 2.34 7.80
CA SER A 314 17.14 1.91 7.09
C SER A 314 18.15 3.06 6.84
N LEU A 315 17.72 4.33 6.97
CA LEU A 315 18.60 5.51 6.90
C LEU A 315 19.72 5.45 7.96
N ILE A 316 19.53 4.65 9.02
CA ILE A 316 20.55 4.35 10.04
C ILE A 316 21.87 3.89 9.40
N GLY A 317 21.77 2.99 8.40
CA GLY A 317 22.94 2.43 7.71
C GLY A 317 23.71 3.44 6.87
N ILE A 318 23.04 4.43 6.30
CA ILE A 318 23.69 5.43 5.42
C ILE A 318 24.20 6.62 6.24
N ALA A 319 23.45 7.06 7.24
CA ALA A 319 23.81 8.21 8.06
C ALA A 319 25.15 8.00 8.81
N ILE A 320 25.47 6.76 9.15
CA ILE A 320 26.70 6.40 9.87
C ILE A 320 27.94 6.40 8.96
N ASP A 321 27.81 6.28 7.64
CA ASP A 321 28.95 6.14 6.72
C ASP A 321 29.91 7.31 6.81
N TYR A 322 29.41 8.52 6.94
CA TYR A 322 30.24 9.71 7.12
C TYR A 322 31.08 9.66 8.41
N ALA A 323 30.49 9.11 9.48
CA ALA A 323 31.17 8.88 10.75
C ALA A 323 32.27 7.82 10.61
N ILE A 324 31.96 6.72 9.93
CA ILE A 324 32.90 5.61 9.72
C ILE A 324 34.13 6.09 8.95
N HIS A 325 33.96 6.84 7.85
CA HIS A 325 35.07 7.42 7.09
C HIS A 325 35.94 8.36 7.94
N PHE A 326 35.30 9.23 8.74
CA PHE A 326 36.04 10.10 9.65
C PHE A 326 36.82 9.32 10.72
N LEU A 327 36.22 8.32 11.33
CA LEU A 327 36.86 7.51 12.39
C LEU A 327 37.97 6.62 11.84
N CYS A 328 37.83 6.04 10.64
CA CYS A 328 38.88 5.25 9.99
C CYS A 328 40.10 6.10 9.65
N GLU A 329 39.91 7.31 9.13
CA GLU A 329 41.01 8.24 8.82
C GLU A 329 41.69 8.71 10.11
N ARG A 330 40.94 9.02 11.18
CA ARG A 330 41.50 9.34 12.51
C ARG A 330 42.34 8.20 13.09
N ARG A 331 41.92 6.97 12.86
CA ARG A 331 42.62 5.79 13.32
C ARG A 331 43.94 5.55 12.57
N LEU A 332 43.97 5.87 11.28
CA LEU A 332 45.19 5.71 10.44
C LEU A 332 46.32 6.60 10.94
N HIS A 333 46.01 7.85 11.29
CA HIS A 333 47.01 8.85 11.66
C HIS A 333 47.26 8.98 13.19
N GLY A 334 46.45 8.26 14.00
CA GLY A 334 46.62 8.26 15.48
C GLY A 334 46.58 9.66 16.09
N GLY A 335 47.64 10.04 16.81
CA GLY A 335 47.76 11.36 17.44
C GLY A 335 48.53 12.40 16.60
N ASP A 336 49.13 11.99 15.49
CA ASP A 336 50.03 12.84 14.71
C ASP A 336 49.36 13.97 13.97
N GLU A 337 48.03 13.78 13.66
CA GLU A 337 47.22 14.81 13.00
C GLU A 337 46.16 15.39 13.91
N THR A 338 45.87 16.67 13.74
CA THR A 338 44.74 17.29 14.42
C THR A 338 43.41 16.86 13.81
N PRO A 339 42.30 16.75 14.58
CA PRO A 339 40.99 16.43 14.04
C PRO A 339 40.51 17.43 12.97
N HIS A 340 41.04 18.66 13.01
CA HIS A 340 40.75 19.68 12.00
C HIS A 340 41.37 19.34 10.65
N GLN A 341 42.62 18.85 10.63
CA GLN A 341 43.29 18.42 9.41
C GLN A 341 42.61 17.24 8.76
N THR A 342 42.18 16.25 9.57
CA THR A 342 41.39 15.13 9.08
C THR A 342 40.09 15.59 8.40
N ARG A 343 39.36 16.57 9.01
CA ARG A 343 38.18 17.16 8.40
C ARG A 343 38.47 17.81 7.03
N LEU A 344 39.48 18.65 6.96
CA LEU A 344 39.83 19.35 5.72
C LEU A 344 40.21 18.39 4.60
N ARG A 345 40.86 17.28 4.93
CA ARG A 345 41.24 16.23 3.99
C ARG A 345 40.05 15.44 3.44
N LEU A 346 39.06 15.13 4.32
CA LEU A 346 37.89 14.38 3.94
C LEU A 346 36.79 15.23 3.31
N LEU A 347 36.80 16.55 3.52
CA LEU A 347 35.76 17.46 3.06
C LEU A 347 35.44 17.32 1.55
N PRO A 348 36.44 17.24 0.62
CA PRO A 348 36.14 17.14 -0.81
C PRO A 348 35.44 15.83 -1.19
N SER A 349 35.90 14.69 -0.65
CA SER A 349 35.31 13.37 -0.93
C SER A 349 33.93 13.21 -0.31
N LEU A 350 33.78 13.58 0.97
CA LEU A 350 32.49 13.55 1.64
C LEU A 350 31.46 14.50 1.01
N SER A 351 31.90 15.72 0.60
CA SER A 351 30.97 16.67 -0.05
C SER A 351 30.50 16.17 -1.41
N LEU A 352 31.38 15.53 -2.18
CA LEU A 352 30.99 14.96 -3.47
C LEU A 352 30.06 13.75 -3.30
N ALA A 353 30.35 12.88 -2.33
CA ALA A 353 29.50 11.76 -1.97
C ALA A 353 28.10 12.23 -1.55
N VAL A 354 28.01 13.17 -0.60
CA VAL A 354 26.72 13.75 -0.21
C VAL A 354 25.98 14.35 -1.41
N LEU A 355 26.67 15.07 -2.29
CA LEU A 355 26.04 15.71 -3.45
C LEU A 355 25.46 14.68 -4.42
N THR A 356 26.19 13.59 -4.71
CA THR A 356 25.72 12.50 -5.59
C THR A 356 24.50 11.78 -4.98
N THR A 357 24.53 11.52 -3.69
CA THR A 357 23.45 10.89 -2.96
C THR A 357 22.21 11.81 -2.86
N LEU A 358 22.41 13.11 -2.62
CA LEU A 358 21.32 14.10 -2.62
C LEU A 358 20.68 14.24 -4.01
N ILE A 359 21.44 14.12 -5.10
CA ILE A 359 20.88 14.10 -6.46
C ILE A 359 20.01 12.85 -6.63
N GLY A 360 20.49 11.68 -6.23
CA GLY A 360 19.75 10.42 -6.33
C GLY A 360 18.39 10.45 -5.60
N TYR A 361 18.41 10.86 -4.32
CA TYR A 361 17.18 10.98 -3.53
C TYR A 361 16.33 12.19 -3.92
N GLY A 362 16.95 13.29 -4.33
CA GLY A 362 16.24 14.52 -4.69
C GLY A 362 15.35 14.36 -5.91
N LEU A 363 15.72 13.47 -6.84
CA LEU A 363 14.87 13.17 -7.99
C LEU A 363 13.60 12.42 -7.61
N LEU A 364 13.55 11.70 -6.49
CA LEU A 364 12.35 11.06 -5.98
C LEU A 364 11.26 12.09 -5.58
N TRP A 365 11.64 13.34 -5.29
CA TRP A 365 10.70 14.42 -5.04
C TRP A 365 9.78 14.70 -6.23
N PHE A 366 10.29 14.51 -7.46
CA PHE A 366 9.54 14.72 -8.69
C PHE A 366 8.68 13.52 -9.08
N ALA A 367 8.75 12.42 -8.34
CA ALA A 367 7.82 11.32 -8.53
C ALA A 367 6.42 11.73 -8.06
N PRO A 368 5.37 11.51 -8.87
CA PRO A 368 3.99 11.89 -8.51
C PRO A 368 3.36 10.93 -7.49
N PHE A 369 4.12 10.54 -6.47
CA PHE A 369 3.72 9.57 -5.44
C PHE A 369 4.07 10.12 -4.06
N PRO A 370 3.09 10.54 -3.24
CA PRO A 370 3.33 11.22 -1.96
C PRO A 370 4.27 10.47 -1.00
N GLY A 371 4.19 9.14 -0.95
CA GLY A 371 5.10 8.34 -0.12
C GLY A 371 6.57 8.43 -0.56
N LEU A 372 6.85 8.53 -1.88
CA LEU A 372 8.20 8.74 -2.38
C LEU A 372 8.71 10.15 -2.12
N GLN A 373 7.81 11.14 -2.15
CA GLN A 373 8.14 12.52 -1.78
C GLN A 373 8.49 12.63 -0.30
N GLN A 374 7.72 11.98 0.58
CA GLN A 374 8.06 11.89 2.01
C GLN A 374 9.41 11.21 2.23
N LEU A 375 9.68 10.11 1.52
CA LEU A 375 10.96 9.41 1.59
C LEU A 375 12.12 10.29 1.10
N ALA A 376 11.94 11.01 -0.01
CA ALA A 376 12.92 11.95 -0.53
C ALA A 376 13.27 13.03 0.49
N VAL A 377 12.26 13.67 1.08
CA VAL A 377 12.45 14.71 2.11
C VAL A 377 13.15 14.14 3.34
N CYS A 378 12.71 12.98 3.81
CA CYS A 378 13.33 12.31 4.96
C CYS A 378 14.81 12.01 4.72
N ALA A 379 15.14 11.46 3.54
CA ALA A 379 16.51 11.13 3.19
C ALA A 379 17.38 12.38 2.98
N LEU A 380 16.87 13.38 2.24
CA LEU A 380 17.60 14.63 1.99
C LEU A 380 17.92 15.35 3.31
N ALA A 381 16.92 15.57 4.16
CA ALA A 381 17.11 16.24 5.43
C ALA A 381 17.97 15.41 6.41
N GLY A 382 17.74 14.10 6.47
CA GLY A 382 18.46 13.20 7.35
C GLY A 382 19.93 13.07 6.99
N LEU A 383 20.25 12.80 5.71
CA LEU A 383 21.65 12.65 5.25
C LEU A 383 22.41 13.95 5.32
N PHE A 384 21.81 15.06 4.92
CA PHE A 384 22.45 16.36 5.00
C PHE A 384 22.76 16.75 6.46
N SER A 385 21.80 16.50 7.37
CA SER A 385 22.01 16.78 8.79
C SER A 385 23.07 15.87 9.43
N ALA A 386 23.12 14.59 9.05
CA ALA A 386 24.18 13.67 9.48
C ALA A 386 25.56 14.14 9.01
N PHE A 387 25.68 14.55 7.73
CA PHE A 387 26.91 15.11 7.17
C PHE A 387 27.38 16.36 7.92
N ILE A 388 26.49 17.35 8.13
CA ILE A 388 26.83 18.56 8.92
C ILE A 388 27.25 18.20 10.33
N THR A 389 26.58 17.25 10.97
CA THR A 389 26.90 16.77 12.32
C THR A 389 28.31 16.24 12.40
N VAL A 390 28.72 15.40 11.44
CA VAL A 390 30.10 14.86 11.39
C VAL A 390 31.11 15.98 11.17
N LEU A 391 30.89 16.89 10.23
CA LEU A 391 31.82 17.98 9.97
C LEU A 391 31.96 18.97 11.12
N CYS A 392 30.87 19.30 11.81
CA CYS A 392 30.86 20.33 12.84
C CYS A 392 31.25 19.81 14.23
N LEU A 393 30.79 18.60 14.60
CA LEU A 393 30.89 18.12 15.98
C LEU A 393 32.04 17.10 16.18
N PHE A 394 32.34 16.23 15.19
CA PHE A 394 33.37 15.22 15.34
C PHE A 394 34.76 15.79 15.65
N PRO A 395 35.24 16.86 14.99
CA PRO A 395 36.56 17.42 15.31
C PRO A 395 36.69 17.94 16.76
N ARG A 396 35.58 18.26 17.40
CA ARG A 396 35.57 18.70 18.81
C ARG A 396 35.63 17.53 19.79
N TRP A 397 34.93 16.43 19.44
CA TRP A 397 34.71 15.35 20.38
C TRP A 397 35.52 14.09 20.05
N SER A 398 36.12 13.99 18.86
CA SER A 398 37.03 12.90 18.51
C SER A 398 38.41 13.13 19.11
N GLY A 399 38.74 12.41 20.16
CA GLY A 399 40.13 12.33 20.68
C GLY A 399 40.99 11.40 19.84
N PRO A 400 42.23 11.10 20.30
CA PRO A 400 43.07 10.06 19.71
C PRO A 400 42.37 8.71 19.83
N LEU A 401 42.32 7.97 18.73
CA LEU A 401 41.78 6.62 18.69
C LEU A 401 42.93 5.60 18.82
N PRO A 402 42.65 4.41 19.42
CA PRO A 402 43.66 3.37 19.51
C PRO A 402 44.14 2.92 18.13
N THR A 403 45.43 2.98 17.87
CA THR A 403 46.08 2.59 16.59
C THR A 403 46.36 1.08 16.48
N ARG A 404 45.73 0.24 17.28
CA ARG A 404 45.93 -1.20 17.30
C ARG A 404 45.68 -1.82 15.91
N PRO A 405 46.60 -2.65 15.38
CA PRO A 405 46.41 -3.32 14.10
C PRO A 405 45.17 -4.22 14.14
N LEU A 406 44.35 -4.14 13.09
CA LEU A 406 43.20 -5.02 12.93
C LEU A 406 43.66 -6.42 12.49
N ARG A 407 43.08 -7.47 13.07
CA ARG A 407 43.32 -8.84 12.61
C ARG A 407 42.96 -9.05 11.13
N SER A 408 42.01 -8.28 10.59
CA SER A 408 41.60 -8.30 9.19
C SER A 408 42.52 -7.51 8.22
N GLN A 409 43.47 -6.71 8.74
CA GLN A 409 44.32 -5.85 7.90
C GLN A 409 45.12 -6.62 6.84
N PRO A 410 45.75 -7.81 7.12
CA PRO A 410 46.43 -8.56 6.11
C PRO A 410 45.54 -9.06 4.99
N LEU A 411 44.26 -9.44 5.31
CA LEU A 411 43.27 -9.85 4.31
C LEU A 411 42.86 -8.69 3.40
N LEU A 412 42.64 -7.51 3.96
CA LEU A 412 42.32 -6.30 3.19
C LEU A 412 43.44 -5.91 2.25
N MET A 413 44.70 -5.99 2.73
CA MET A 413 45.87 -5.74 1.91
C MET A 413 46.04 -6.78 0.80
N ALA A 414 45.81 -8.08 1.09
CA ALA A 414 45.87 -9.13 0.08
C ALA A 414 44.83 -8.91 -1.02
N TRP A 415 43.61 -8.49 -0.64
CA TRP A 415 42.52 -8.18 -1.54
C TRP A 415 42.88 -7.01 -2.48
N LEU A 416 43.41 -5.90 -1.93
CA LEU A 416 43.87 -4.75 -2.73
C LEU A 416 45.00 -5.14 -3.70
N ARG A 417 45.99 -5.92 -3.22
CA ARG A 417 47.06 -6.42 -4.09
C ARG A 417 46.53 -7.30 -5.21
N ALA A 418 45.54 -8.16 -4.94
CA ALA A 418 44.89 -8.99 -5.96
C ALA A 418 44.27 -8.12 -7.07
N TRP A 419 43.57 -7.04 -6.72
CA TRP A 419 42.97 -6.09 -7.67
C TRP A 419 44.01 -5.31 -8.47
N GLN A 420 45.13 -4.94 -7.86
CA GLN A 420 46.20 -4.15 -8.51
C GLN A 420 47.08 -5.01 -9.43
N GLN A 421 47.35 -6.26 -9.03
CA GLN A 421 48.33 -7.10 -9.69
C GLN A 421 47.75 -8.18 -10.61
N ARG A 422 46.55 -8.76 -10.25
CA ARG A 422 45.98 -9.89 -10.99
C ARG A 422 44.98 -9.41 -12.04
N ARG A 423 45.35 -9.57 -13.34
CA ARG A 423 44.45 -9.22 -14.46
C ARG A 423 43.12 -10.01 -14.40
N LEU A 424 43.16 -11.28 -13.96
CA LEU A 424 42.00 -12.13 -13.83
C LEU A 424 40.99 -11.55 -12.82
N VAL A 425 41.41 -10.98 -11.70
CA VAL A 425 40.48 -10.37 -10.73
C VAL A 425 39.90 -9.08 -11.32
N ARG A 426 40.73 -8.24 -11.91
CA ARG A 426 40.36 -6.92 -12.42
C ARG A 426 39.42 -6.95 -13.62
N ILE A 427 39.49 -7.96 -14.47
CA ILE A 427 38.68 -8.11 -15.68
C ILE A 427 37.66 -9.22 -15.49
N GLY A 428 38.08 -10.36 -14.95
CA GLY A 428 37.26 -11.56 -14.82
C GLY A 428 36.11 -11.38 -13.83
N LEU A 429 36.32 -10.69 -12.70
CA LEU A 429 35.26 -10.51 -11.70
C LEU A 429 34.13 -9.59 -12.19
N PRO A 430 34.40 -8.42 -12.81
CA PRO A 430 33.34 -7.60 -13.44
C PRO A 430 32.62 -8.34 -14.58
N LEU A 431 33.34 -9.10 -15.41
CA LEU A 431 32.73 -9.89 -16.48
C LEU A 431 31.85 -11.01 -15.92
N LEU A 432 32.27 -11.68 -14.86
CA LEU A 432 31.46 -12.67 -14.17
C LEU A 432 30.18 -12.07 -13.60
N CYS A 433 30.28 -10.91 -12.92
CA CYS A 433 29.11 -10.18 -12.43
C CYS A 433 28.18 -9.78 -13.59
N LEU A 434 28.72 -9.31 -14.71
CA LEU A 434 27.92 -8.95 -15.88
C LEU A 434 27.23 -10.17 -16.49
N LEU A 435 27.92 -11.32 -16.58
CA LEU A 435 27.32 -12.58 -17.05
C LEU A 435 26.19 -13.04 -16.13
N LEU A 436 26.41 -13.02 -14.81
CA LEU A 436 25.37 -13.38 -13.84
C LEU A 436 24.19 -12.40 -13.88
N ALA A 437 24.48 -11.11 -14.07
CA ALA A 437 23.47 -10.09 -14.22
C ALA A 437 22.59 -10.32 -15.46
N THR A 438 23.20 -10.61 -16.61
CA THR A 438 22.44 -10.87 -17.85
C THR A 438 21.59 -12.13 -17.74
N LEU A 439 22.11 -13.21 -17.14
CA LEU A 439 21.37 -14.44 -16.89
C LEU A 439 20.21 -14.24 -15.90
N GLY A 440 20.42 -13.45 -14.84
CA GLY A 440 19.36 -13.15 -13.89
C GLY A 440 18.28 -12.25 -14.50
N ILE A 441 18.67 -11.18 -15.18
CA ILE A 441 17.72 -10.24 -15.80
C ILE A 441 16.88 -10.93 -16.89
N SER A 442 17.39 -11.93 -17.60
CA SER A 442 16.62 -12.68 -18.59
C SER A 442 15.44 -13.47 -18.01
N GLN A 443 15.44 -13.73 -16.69
CA GLN A 443 14.36 -14.38 -15.96
C GLN A 443 13.46 -13.40 -15.20
N LEU A 444 13.76 -12.10 -15.27
CA LEU A 444 13.05 -11.07 -14.51
C LEU A 444 11.63 -10.90 -15.05
N GLN A 445 10.65 -11.10 -14.18
CA GLN A 445 9.26 -10.80 -14.44
C GLN A 445 8.92 -9.42 -13.89
N VAL A 446 8.02 -8.71 -14.57
CA VAL A 446 7.49 -7.44 -14.11
C VAL A 446 6.05 -7.67 -13.69
N ASP A 447 5.70 -7.30 -12.48
CA ASP A 447 4.35 -7.43 -11.96
C ASP A 447 4.00 -6.25 -11.05
N ASP A 448 3.01 -5.49 -11.46
CA ASP A 448 2.53 -4.32 -10.73
C ASP A 448 1.18 -4.59 -10.04
N ASP A 449 0.75 -5.87 -9.90
CA ASP A 449 -0.51 -6.23 -9.21
C ASP A 449 -0.42 -5.87 -7.72
N ILE A 450 -1.24 -4.92 -7.29
CA ILE A 450 -1.27 -4.39 -5.92
C ILE A 450 -1.49 -5.47 -4.86
N ARG A 451 -2.20 -6.56 -5.19
CA ARG A 451 -2.44 -7.68 -4.26
C ARG A 451 -1.17 -8.42 -3.86
N ARG A 452 -0.16 -8.42 -4.72
CA ARG A 452 1.15 -9.02 -4.42
C ARG A 452 2.03 -8.13 -3.59
N LEU A 453 1.76 -6.83 -3.58
CA LEU A 453 2.52 -5.87 -2.77
C LEU A 453 2.21 -6.04 -1.28
N GLN A 454 0.96 -6.33 -0.96
CA GLN A 454 0.49 -6.58 0.40
C GLN A 454 -0.54 -7.73 0.40
N PRO A 455 -0.09 -8.99 0.48
CA PRO A 455 -0.99 -10.12 0.50
C PRO A 455 -1.84 -10.09 1.78
N LEU A 456 -3.13 -10.33 1.61
CA LEU A 456 -4.05 -10.51 2.73
C LEU A 456 -3.68 -11.77 3.52
N PRO A 457 -3.83 -11.78 4.85
CA PRO A 457 -3.68 -12.99 5.63
C PRO A 457 -4.58 -14.11 5.11
N VAL A 458 -4.04 -15.29 4.99
CA VAL A 458 -4.79 -16.45 4.47
C VAL A 458 -6.09 -16.68 5.24
N GLU A 459 -6.04 -16.48 6.56
CA GLU A 459 -7.21 -16.62 7.44
C GLU A 459 -8.29 -15.57 7.16
N LEU A 460 -7.93 -14.28 7.06
CA LEU A 460 -8.89 -13.22 6.75
C LEU A 460 -9.45 -13.37 5.34
N GLN A 461 -8.64 -13.82 4.39
CA GLN A 461 -9.10 -14.09 3.03
C GLN A 461 -10.08 -15.27 2.99
N ALA A 462 -9.82 -16.34 3.78
CA ALA A 462 -10.72 -17.48 3.91
C ALA A 462 -12.06 -17.06 4.53
N GLN A 463 -12.03 -16.26 5.63
CA GLN A 463 -13.22 -15.71 6.26
C GLN A 463 -14.01 -14.82 5.30
N GLU A 464 -13.34 -13.94 4.56
CA GLU A 464 -14.01 -13.09 3.57
C GLU A 464 -14.68 -13.91 2.47
N ASN A 465 -14.01 -14.94 1.94
CA ASN A 465 -14.59 -15.83 0.94
C ASN A 465 -15.81 -16.60 1.50
N GLN A 466 -15.74 -17.02 2.74
CA GLN A 466 -16.86 -17.69 3.41
C GLN A 466 -18.03 -16.74 3.62
N ILE A 467 -17.79 -15.50 4.08
CA ILE A 467 -18.84 -14.47 4.21
C ILE A 467 -19.46 -14.16 2.84
N LYS A 468 -18.67 -14.02 1.79
CA LYS A 468 -19.17 -13.82 0.42
C LYS A 468 -20.07 -14.98 -0.03
N ALA A 469 -19.68 -16.20 0.26
CA ALA A 469 -20.49 -17.38 -0.07
C ALA A 469 -21.81 -17.42 0.71
N LEU A 470 -21.79 -17.09 2.00
CA LEU A 470 -22.97 -17.06 2.88
C LEU A 470 -23.93 -15.93 2.52
N THR A 471 -23.41 -14.74 2.22
CA THR A 471 -24.26 -13.56 1.97
C THR A 471 -24.68 -13.45 0.51
N GLY A 472 -24.07 -14.20 -0.41
CA GLY A 472 -24.25 -14.03 -1.85
C GLY A 472 -23.63 -12.74 -2.39
N GLN A 473 -23.01 -11.93 -1.54
CA GLN A 473 -22.32 -10.70 -1.93
C GLN A 473 -20.95 -11.03 -2.56
N GLN A 474 -20.98 -11.51 -3.78
CA GLN A 474 -19.76 -11.82 -4.54
C GLN A 474 -19.16 -10.57 -5.24
N GLY A 475 -19.72 -9.38 -5.00
CA GLY A 475 -19.27 -8.13 -5.59
C GLY A 475 -17.79 -7.88 -5.28
N GLY A 476 -17.01 -7.71 -6.34
CA GLY A 476 -15.59 -7.36 -6.30
C GLY A 476 -15.37 -5.83 -6.28
N MET A 477 -14.11 -5.45 -6.45
CA MET A 477 -13.70 -4.04 -6.68
C MET A 477 -14.01 -3.57 -8.12
N GLN A 478 -14.73 -4.38 -8.90
CA GLN A 478 -15.14 -4.12 -10.28
C GLN A 478 -16.62 -3.80 -10.34
N GLY A 479 -16.99 -2.76 -11.05
CA GLY A 479 -18.36 -2.36 -11.21
C GLY A 479 -18.55 -1.08 -12.00
N PHE A 480 -19.80 -0.64 -12.08
CA PHE A 480 -20.12 0.65 -12.66
C PHE A 480 -20.47 1.67 -11.57
N LEU A 481 -20.00 2.89 -11.76
CA LEU A 481 -20.48 4.04 -11.04
C LEU A 481 -21.43 4.82 -11.93
N VAL A 482 -22.69 4.90 -11.53
CA VAL A 482 -23.74 5.63 -12.25
C VAL A 482 -23.96 6.95 -11.51
N THR A 483 -23.83 8.07 -12.22
CA THR A 483 -24.00 9.41 -11.66
C THR A 483 -25.18 10.14 -12.29
N GLY A 484 -25.80 11.03 -11.52
CA GLY A 484 -26.86 11.90 -12.00
C GLY A 484 -26.82 13.26 -11.34
N THR A 485 -27.35 14.29 -12.01
CA THR A 485 -27.53 15.62 -11.44
C THR A 485 -28.59 15.63 -10.34
N ASP A 486 -29.47 14.64 -10.37
CA ASP A 486 -30.50 14.36 -9.37
C ASP A 486 -30.75 12.85 -9.28
N ALA A 487 -31.52 12.44 -8.29
CA ALA A 487 -31.84 11.06 -8.01
C ALA A 487 -32.58 10.34 -9.15
N GLU A 488 -33.52 11.05 -9.78
CA GLU A 488 -34.32 10.47 -10.85
C GLU A 488 -33.49 10.17 -12.08
N GLN A 489 -32.62 11.11 -12.48
CA GLN A 489 -31.73 10.91 -13.61
C GLN A 489 -30.76 9.75 -13.36
N ALA A 490 -30.20 9.65 -12.13
CA ALA A 490 -29.31 8.56 -11.76
C ALA A 490 -30.02 7.19 -11.84
N LEU A 491 -31.25 7.10 -11.34
CA LEU A 491 -32.05 5.87 -11.37
C LEU A 491 -32.43 5.47 -12.81
N GLN A 492 -32.83 6.44 -13.64
CA GLN A 492 -33.14 6.15 -15.05
C GLN A 492 -31.90 5.67 -15.84
N ARG A 493 -30.71 6.23 -15.56
CA ARG A 493 -29.43 5.74 -16.12
C ARG A 493 -29.14 4.32 -15.63
N LEU A 494 -29.34 4.06 -14.34
CA LEU A 494 -29.17 2.75 -13.74
C LEU A 494 -30.05 1.70 -14.42
N GLU A 495 -31.32 2.01 -14.64
CA GLU A 495 -32.25 1.09 -15.28
C GLU A 495 -31.87 0.74 -16.73
N ARG A 496 -31.37 1.73 -17.49
CA ARG A 496 -30.82 1.46 -18.85
C ARG A 496 -29.58 0.58 -18.80
N LEU A 497 -28.69 0.85 -17.85
CA LEU A 497 -27.51 0.02 -17.61
C LEU A 497 -27.90 -1.41 -17.24
N ASP A 498 -28.92 -1.61 -16.40
CA ASP A 498 -29.40 -2.94 -16.00
C ASP A 498 -29.90 -3.77 -17.20
N ASP A 499 -30.63 -3.14 -18.13
CA ASP A 499 -31.09 -3.81 -19.34
C ASP A 499 -29.88 -4.29 -20.18
N GLN A 500 -28.85 -3.48 -20.37
CA GLN A 500 -27.61 -3.82 -21.07
C GLN A 500 -26.76 -4.87 -20.33
N LEU A 501 -26.66 -4.77 -19.00
CA LEU A 501 -25.94 -5.75 -18.18
C LEU A 501 -26.66 -7.12 -18.19
N THR A 502 -27.98 -7.14 -18.29
CA THR A 502 -28.74 -8.38 -18.44
C THR A 502 -28.43 -9.07 -19.76
N GLU A 503 -28.26 -8.32 -20.87
CA GLU A 503 -27.83 -8.88 -22.14
C GLU A 503 -26.39 -9.44 -22.06
N LEU A 504 -25.48 -8.71 -21.43
CA LEU A 504 -24.10 -9.16 -21.20
C LEU A 504 -23.99 -10.38 -20.27
N LYS A 505 -24.87 -10.49 -19.28
CA LYS A 505 -24.99 -11.68 -18.44
C LYS A 505 -25.47 -12.89 -19.27
N ASN A 506 -26.46 -12.70 -20.15
CA ASN A 506 -26.98 -13.75 -21.00
C ASN A 506 -25.97 -14.22 -22.05
N SER A 507 -25.08 -13.32 -22.54
CA SER A 507 -23.97 -13.67 -23.45
C SER A 507 -22.78 -14.30 -22.72
N GLY A 508 -22.75 -14.31 -21.38
CA GLY A 508 -21.66 -14.86 -20.58
C GLY A 508 -20.48 -13.90 -20.35
N ALA A 509 -20.60 -12.63 -20.74
CA ALA A 509 -19.57 -11.61 -20.50
C ALA A 509 -19.36 -11.30 -19.02
N LEU A 510 -20.38 -11.51 -18.20
CA LEU A 510 -20.33 -11.45 -16.75
C LEU A 510 -21.24 -12.53 -16.13
N ARG A 511 -20.95 -12.89 -14.89
CA ARG A 511 -21.75 -13.91 -14.19
C ARG A 511 -23.01 -13.35 -13.55
N ASP A 512 -22.90 -12.21 -12.86
CA ASP A 512 -24.01 -11.55 -12.16
C ASP A 512 -23.67 -10.10 -11.84
N PHE A 513 -24.67 -9.31 -11.42
CA PHE A 513 -24.50 -7.95 -10.95
C PHE A 513 -25.54 -7.61 -9.88
N VAL A 514 -25.26 -6.60 -9.05
CA VAL A 514 -26.18 -6.12 -8.03
C VAL A 514 -26.59 -4.69 -8.39
N SER A 515 -27.87 -4.50 -8.67
CA SER A 515 -28.42 -3.20 -9.00
C SER A 515 -29.43 -2.72 -7.96
N LEU A 516 -29.33 -1.41 -7.65
CA LEU A 516 -30.24 -0.74 -6.74
C LEU A 516 -31.66 -0.60 -7.33
N SER A 517 -31.81 -0.57 -8.66
CA SER A 517 -33.12 -0.46 -9.34
C SER A 517 -34.09 -1.56 -8.95
N ARG A 518 -33.55 -2.69 -8.50
CA ARG A 518 -34.34 -3.80 -7.96
C ARG A 518 -35.18 -3.39 -6.74
N TRP A 519 -34.65 -2.48 -5.92
CA TRP A 519 -35.33 -2.03 -4.70
C TRP A 519 -35.82 -0.58 -4.79
N LEU A 520 -35.22 0.25 -5.61
CA LEU A 520 -35.55 1.66 -5.80
C LEU A 520 -35.66 1.96 -7.30
N PRO A 521 -36.79 1.70 -7.94
CA PRO A 521 -36.99 2.08 -9.33
C PRO A 521 -37.22 3.58 -9.46
N SER A 522 -36.87 4.16 -10.64
CA SER A 522 -37.16 5.54 -10.97
C SER A 522 -38.68 5.83 -10.93
N LEU A 523 -39.05 7.08 -10.73
CA LEU A 523 -40.47 7.48 -10.77
C LEU A 523 -41.06 7.18 -12.13
N ALA A 524 -40.35 7.43 -13.21
CA ALA A 524 -40.75 7.12 -14.57
C ALA A 524 -41.05 5.61 -14.73
N ARG A 525 -40.20 4.75 -14.19
CA ARG A 525 -40.39 3.30 -14.25
C ARG A 525 -41.57 2.84 -13.40
N GLN A 526 -41.75 3.41 -12.20
CA GLN A 526 -42.90 3.11 -11.36
C GLN A 526 -44.21 3.46 -12.07
N GLN A 527 -44.29 4.61 -12.75
CA GLN A 527 -45.44 5.03 -13.52
C GLN A 527 -45.71 4.12 -14.72
N GLN A 528 -44.66 3.74 -15.41
CA GLN A 528 -44.74 2.83 -16.57
C GLN A 528 -45.22 1.44 -16.17
N ASP A 529 -44.65 0.85 -15.11
CA ASP A 529 -45.04 -0.47 -14.61
C ASP A 529 -46.49 -0.43 -14.06
N ALA A 530 -46.87 0.60 -13.32
CA ALA A 530 -48.23 0.78 -12.84
C ALA A 530 -49.25 0.92 -13.96
N ALA A 531 -48.95 1.64 -15.03
CA ALA A 531 -49.82 1.76 -16.19
C ALA A 531 -49.98 0.40 -16.91
N ALA A 532 -48.85 -0.34 -17.09
CA ALA A 532 -48.88 -1.67 -17.70
C ALA A 532 -49.69 -2.68 -16.89
N ILE A 533 -49.54 -2.69 -15.56
CA ILE A 533 -50.32 -3.54 -14.64
C ILE A 533 -51.81 -3.21 -14.72
N ARG A 534 -52.19 -1.93 -14.71
CA ARG A 534 -53.57 -1.51 -14.82
C ARG A 534 -54.20 -1.93 -16.15
N ALA A 535 -53.47 -1.81 -17.24
CA ALA A 535 -53.95 -2.22 -18.57
C ALA A 535 -54.07 -3.76 -18.69
N LEU A 536 -53.25 -4.51 -17.96
CA LEU A 536 -53.26 -5.97 -17.96
C LEU A 536 -54.40 -6.56 -17.10
N LEU A 537 -54.70 -5.91 -15.96
CA LEU A 537 -55.62 -6.44 -14.91
C LEU A 537 -56.99 -6.87 -15.48
N PRO A 538 -57.74 -6.05 -16.22
CA PRO A 538 -59.06 -6.46 -16.72
C PRO A 538 -59.00 -7.67 -17.62
N ARG A 539 -57.95 -7.79 -18.47
CA ARG A 539 -57.77 -8.92 -19.36
C ARG A 539 -57.45 -10.22 -18.62
N VAL A 540 -56.67 -10.16 -17.57
CA VAL A 540 -56.33 -11.31 -16.70
C VAL A 540 -57.59 -11.73 -15.91
N VAL A 541 -58.31 -10.76 -15.36
CA VAL A 541 -59.55 -10.99 -14.62
C VAL A 541 -60.58 -11.74 -15.52
N THR A 542 -60.81 -11.30 -16.71
CA THR A 542 -61.71 -11.99 -17.66
C THR A 542 -61.27 -13.44 -17.90
N ARG A 543 -60.00 -13.67 -18.15
CA ARG A 543 -59.44 -15.01 -18.33
C ARG A 543 -59.58 -15.91 -17.12
N LEU A 544 -59.35 -15.37 -15.91
CA LEU A 544 -59.53 -16.12 -14.66
C LEU A 544 -61.02 -16.48 -14.42
N GLN A 545 -61.96 -15.59 -14.79
CA GLN A 545 -63.39 -15.85 -14.74
C GLN A 545 -63.79 -16.95 -15.74
N GLU A 546 -63.26 -16.91 -16.97
CA GLU A 546 -63.44 -17.98 -17.97
C GLU A 546 -62.91 -19.33 -17.49
N ALA A 547 -61.82 -19.33 -16.67
CA ALA A 547 -61.27 -20.52 -16.03
C ALA A 547 -62.02 -20.97 -14.78
N GLY A 548 -63.18 -20.35 -14.46
CA GLY A 548 -64.03 -20.70 -13.30
C GLY A 548 -63.53 -20.24 -11.96
N VAL A 549 -62.59 -19.31 -11.90
CA VAL A 549 -62.07 -18.74 -10.63
C VAL A 549 -62.95 -17.57 -10.18
N PRO A 550 -63.62 -17.65 -9.00
CA PRO A 550 -64.46 -16.58 -8.53
C PRO A 550 -63.60 -15.36 -8.14
N ILE A 551 -63.87 -14.23 -8.79
CA ILE A 551 -63.22 -12.96 -8.50
C ILE A 551 -64.02 -12.19 -7.46
N PRO A 552 -63.38 -11.71 -6.37
CA PRO A 552 -64.04 -10.93 -5.34
C PRO A 552 -64.55 -9.59 -5.86
N ALA A 553 -65.63 -9.08 -5.34
CA ALA A 553 -66.26 -7.80 -5.66
C ALA A 553 -65.40 -6.56 -5.33
N GLY A 554 -64.14 -6.67 -5.15
CA GLY A 554 -63.12 -5.61 -4.93
C GLY A 554 -61.91 -5.78 -5.79
N GLY A 555 -61.89 -6.76 -6.72
CA GLY A 555 -60.75 -7.12 -7.51
C GLY A 555 -60.33 -6.16 -8.67
N GLN A 556 -60.70 -4.89 -8.55
CA GLN A 556 -60.37 -3.86 -9.57
C GLN A 556 -59.05 -3.13 -9.34
N GLY A 557 -58.26 -3.59 -8.34
CA GLY A 557 -57.01 -2.92 -7.97
C GLY A 557 -57.20 -1.73 -7.04
N PRO A 558 -56.17 -1.06 -6.61
CA PRO A 558 -56.30 0.08 -5.68
C PRO A 558 -56.96 1.28 -6.36
N ASP A 559 -58.08 1.73 -5.78
CA ASP A 559 -58.82 2.93 -6.23
C ASP A 559 -58.06 4.26 -5.98
N ARG A 560 -56.99 4.23 -5.22
CA ARG A 560 -56.17 5.41 -4.91
C ARG A 560 -55.01 5.58 -5.86
N GLN A 561 -54.63 6.84 -6.11
CA GLN A 561 -53.34 7.12 -6.76
C GLN A 561 -52.20 6.45 -5.96
N PRO A 562 -51.25 5.81 -6.64
CA PRO A 562 -50.14 5.19 -5.97
C PRO A 562 -49.32 6.22 -5.17
N ASP A 563 -49.00 5.83 -3.95
CA ASP A 563 -48.01 6.59 -3.16
C ASP A 563 -46.59 6.20 -3.66
N TRP A 564 -46.06 7.00 -4.61
CA TRP A 564 -44.81 6.70 -5.26
C TRP A 564 -43.65 6.59 -4.28
N LEU A 565 -42.78 5.62 -4.47
CA LEU A 565 -41.58 5.45 -3.66
C LEU A 565 -40.55 6.50 -4.03
N THR A 566 -40.16 7.30 -3.06
CA THR A 566 -39.08 8.30 -3.21
C THR A 566 -37.76 7.77 -2.63
N PRO A 567 -36.61 8.24 -3.11
CA PRO A 567 -35.32 7.89 -2.53
C PRO A 567 -35.21 8.19 -1.03
N ALA A 568 -35.74 9.33 -0.59
CA ALA A 568 -35.77 9.71 0.83
C ALA A 568 -36.58 8.72 1.68
N ALA A 569 -37.78 8.32 1.20
CA ALA A 569 -38.62 7.35 1.90
C ALA A 569 -37.98 5.95 1.94
N TRP A 570 -37.28 5.58 0.86
CA TRP A 570 -36.55 4.32 0.80
C TRP A 570 -35.37 4.31 1.77
N LEU A 571 -34.55 5.37 1.77
CA LEU A 571 -33.39 5.50 2.67
C LEU A 571 -33.78 5.49 4.15
N ALA A 572 -34.95 6.08 4.48
CA ALA A 572 -35.49 6.07 5.84
C ALA A 572 -36.08 4.70 6.26
N SER A 573 -36.36 3.82 5.31
CA SER A 573 -36.92 2.50 5.57
C SER A 573 -35.87 1.49 6.01
N PRO A 574 -36.14 0.60 6.97
CA PRO A 574 -35.25 -0.52 7.33
C PRO A 574 -34.90 -1.42 6.13
N VAL A 575 -35.72 -1.45 5.10
CA VAL A 575 -35.50 -2.24 3.87
C VAL A 575 -34.27 -1.80 3.11
N SER A 576 -33.88 -0.52 3.19
CA SER A 576 -32.72 0.04 2.50
C SER A 576 -31.38 -0.47 3.06
N GLU A 577 -31.35 -0.96 4.29
CA GLU A 577 -30.10 -1.20 5.03
C GLU A 577 -29.09 -2.12 4.34
N GLY A 578 -29.55 -3.10 3.55
CA GLY A 578 -28.67 -3.99 2.80
C GLY A 578 -28.03 -3.33 1.57
N SER A 579 -28.69 -2.36 1.00
CA SER A 579 -28.38 -1.77 -0.32
C SER A 579 -28.08 -0.28 -0.25
N ARG A 580 -28.33 0.39 0.89
CA ARG A 580 -28.06 1.83 1.05
C ARG A 580 -26.60 2.22 0.80
N LEU A 581 -25.66 1.29 0.99
CA LEU A 581 -24.25 1.48 0.72
C LEU A 581 -23.93 1.66 -0.77
N LEU A 582 -24.83 1.23 -1.63
CA LEU A 582 -24.73 1.43 -3.07
C LEU A 582 -25.12 2.84 -3.50
N TRP A 583 -25.72 3.63 -2.59
CA TRP A 583 -26.20 4.97 -2.81
C TRP A 583 -25.37 6.00 -2.08
N HIS A 584 -24.89 6.99 -2.78
CA HIS A 584 -24.24 8.15 -2.22
C HIS A 584 -24.83 9.44 -2.82
N SER A 585 -25.16 10.40 -1.98
CA SER A 585 -25.67 11.72 -2.41
C SER A 585 -24.88 12.85 -1.80
N LEU A 586 -24.60 13.87 -2.57
CA LEU A 586 -24.01 15.12 -2.10
C LEU A 586 -25.09 16.10 -1.65
N GLU A 587 -24.68 17.11 -0.89
CA GLU A 587 -25.58 18.17 -0.40
C GLU A 587 -26.21 19.00 -1.54
N ASP A 588 -25.57 19.08 -2.71
CA ASP A 588 -26.03 19.75 -3.91
C ASP A 588 -27.07 18.96 -4.73
N GLY A 589 -27.45 17.77 -4.27
CA GLY A 589 -28.45 16.90 -4.89
C GLY A 589 -27.90 15.93 -5.93
N ARG A 590 -26.62 16.01 -6.28
CA ARG A 590 -25.97 15.01 -7.16
C ARG A 590 -25.89 13.66 -6.47
N VAL A 591 -26.08 12.61 -7.26
CA VAL A 591 -26.14 11.24 -6.77
C VAL A 591 -25.17 10.35 -7.54
N ALA A 592 -24.55 9.43 -6.80
CA ALA A 592 -23.76 8.32 -7.34
C ALA A 592 -24.31 6.99 -6.84
N ILE A 593 -24.42 6.03 -7.74
CA ILE A 593 -24.92 4.67 -7.44
C ILE A 593 -23.85 3.67 -7.90
N TRP A 594 -23.41 2.83 -6.97
CA TRP A 594 -22.46 1.75 -7.24
C TRP A 594 -23.19 0.50 -7.70
N VAL A 595 -22.74 -0.10 -8.79
CA VAL A 595 -23.25 -1.35 -9.36
C VAL A 595 -22.11 -2.38 -9.39
N PRO A 596 -21.93 -3.16 -8.32
CA PRO A 596 -20.87 -4.16 -8.28
C PRO A 596 -21.18 -5.32 -9.23
N LEU A 597 -20.15 -5.75 -9.96
CA LEU A 597 -20.22 -6.89 -10.87
C LEU A 597 -19.58 -8.13 -10.27
N VAL A 598 -20.04 -9.30 -10.73
CA VAL A 598 -19.55 -10.60 -10.29
C VAL A 598 -19.05 -11.40 -11.48
N GLY A 599 -17.79 -11.87 -11.41
CA GLY A 599 -17.25 -12.80 -12.39
C GLY A 599 -17.19 -12.22 -13.81
N VAL A 600 -16.57 -11.05 -13.92
CA VAL A 600 -16.29 -10.38 -15.22
C VAL A 600 -15.39 -11.27 -16.08
N GLN A 601 -15.83 -11.54 -17.33
CA GLN A 601 -15.11 -12.32 -18.33
C GLN A 601 -14.65 -11.46 -19.51
N ASP A 602 -15.47 -10.46 -19.89
CA ASP A 602 -15.18 -9.56 -21.03
C ASP A 602 -15.15 -8.10 -20.55
N GLU A 603 -13.97 -7.64 -20.16
CA GLU A 603 -13.73 -6.27 -19.70
C GLU A 603 -13.84 -5.25 -20.85
N VAL A 604 -13.54 -5.68 -22.11
CA VAL A 604 -13.61 -4.81 -23.29
C VAL A 604 -15.04 -4.41 -23.56
N ALA A 605 -15.98 -5.35 -23.49
CA ALA A 605 -17.40 -5.08 -23.67
C ALA A 605 -17.93 -4.11 -22.59
N LEU A 606 -17.50 -4.27 -21.32
CA LEU A 606 -17.91 -3.41 -20.22
C LEU A 606 -17.34 -1.99 -20.35
N THR A 607 -16.09 -1.86 -20.78
CA THR A 607 -15.45 -0.56 -21.02
C THR A 607 -16.12 0.17 -22.19
N ALA A 608 -16.47 -0.55 -23.26
CA ALA A 608 -17.19 0.00 -24.41
C ALA A 608 -18.58 0.50 -24.01
N LEU A 609 -19.27 -0.22 -23.11
CA LEU A 609 -20.57 0.18 -22.57
C LEU A 609 -20.47 1.49 -21.79
N ALA A 610 -19.46 1.62 -20.91
CA ALA A 610 -19.23 2.86 -20.18
C ALA A 610 -18.94 4.06 -21.11
N ALA A 611 -18.20 3.82 -22.21
CA ALA A 611 -17.87 4.87 -23.16
C ALA A 611 -19.09 5.33 -24.01
N ALA A 612 -20.13 4.49 -24.11
CA ALA A 612 -21.33 4.80 -24.90
C ALA A 612 -22.33 5.73 -24.20
N GLU A 613 -22.35 5.79 -22.86
CA GLU A 613 -23.31 6.57 -22.10
C GLU A 613 -22.64 7.55 -21.11
N GLN A 614 -23.02 8.83 -21.17
CA GLN A 614 -22.54 9.85 -20.23
C GLN A 614 -23.12 9.60 -18.83
N GLY A 615 -22.24 9.67 -17.82
CA GLY A 615 -22.59 9.48 -16.40
C GLY A 615 -22.60 8.03 -15.96
N ILE A 616 -22.12 7.12 -16.78
CA ILE A 616 -21.82 5.74 -16.46
C ILE A 616 -20.30 5.53 -16.60
N TYR A 617 -19.66 5.14 -15.52
CA TYR A 617 -18.20 4.99 -15.47
C TYR A 617 -17.84 3.57 -15.07
N TRP A 618 -17.07 2.90 -15.93
CA TRP A 618 -16.46 1.64 -15.57
C TRP A 618 -15.36 1.87 -14.53
N GLN A 619 -15.41 1.14 -13.45
CA GLN A 619 -14.43 1.21 -12.38
C GLN A 619 -13.88 -0.19 -12.13
N ASP A 620 -12.62 -0.37 -12.42
CA ASP A 620 -11.82 -1.48 -11.92
C ASP A 620 -10.67 -0.93 -11.08
N GLN A 621 -10.96 -0.69 -9.82
CA GLN A 621 -9.99 -0.12 -8.88
C GLN A 621 -8.67 -0.92 -8.89
N ARG A 622 -8.75 -2.23 -9.06
CA ARG A 622 -7.57 -3.07 -9.11
C ARG A 622 -6.71 -2.78 -10.34
N SER A 623 -7.33 -2.75 -11.51
CA SER A 623 -6.66 -2.47 -12.78
C SER A 623 -6.12 -1.04 -12.80
N GLU A 624 -6.90 -0.06 -12.34
CA GLU A 624 -6.49 1.33 -12.24
C GLU A 624 -5.25 1.50 -11.34
N TRP A 625 -5.25 0.89 -10.17
CA TRP A 625 -4.11 0.96 -9.27
C TRP A 625 -2.89 0.24 -9.83
N SER A 626 -3.07 -0.94 -10.41
CA SER A 626 -1.96 -1.67 -11.04
C SER A 626 -1.35 -0.88 -12.21
N GLN A 627 -2.18 -0.23 -13.04
CA GLN A 627 -1.72 0.65 -14.12
C GLN A 627 -1.00 1.89 -13.58
N LEU A 628 -1.47 2.45 -12.47
CA LEU A 628 -0.86 3.59 -11.82
C LEU A 628 0.52 3.23 -11.26
N PHE A 629 0.65 2.08 -10.59
CA PHE A 629 1.95 1.56 -10.12
C PHE A 629 2.91 1.29 -11.29
N ALA A 630 2.41 0.72 -12.39
CA ALA A 630 3.19 0.53 -13.62
C ALA A 630 3.69 1.87 -14.18
N HIS A 631 2.80 2.87 -14.26
CA HIS A 631 3.17 4.21 -14.71
C HIS A 631 4.26 4.84 -13.83
N TYR A 632 4.11 4.75 -12.52
CA TYR A 632 5.12 5.30 -11.59
C TYR A 632 6.43 4.54 -11.62
N ARG A 633 6.40 3.22 -11.82
CA ARG A 633 7.62 2.43 -12.04
C ARG A 633 8.39 2.92 -13.25
N ILE A 634 7.71 3.20 -14.37
CA ILE A 634 8.33 3.74 -15.57
C ILE A 634 8.89 5.15 -15.30
N LYS A 635 8.10 6.03 -14.68
CA LYS A 635 8.55 7.38 -14.33
C LYS A 635 9.76 7.37 -13.42
N LEU A 636 9.79 6.49 -12.44
CA LEU A 636 10.93 6.34 -11.54
C LEU A 636 12.19 5.84 -12.28
N ALA A 637 12.02 4.93 -13.25
CA ALA A 637 13.12 4.49 -14.11
C ALA A 637 13.65 5.64 -14.99
N GLU A 638 12.78 6.48 -15.54
CA GLU A 638 13.18 7.69 -16.30
C GLU A 638 13.97 8.66 -15.41
N LEU A 639 13.49 8.91 -14.17
CA LEU A 639 14.19 9.75 -13.20
C LEU A 639 15.56 9.17 -12.81
N LEU A 640 15.66 7.85 -12.66
CA LEU A 640 16.93 7.18 -12.42
C LEU A 640 17.91 7.36 -13.58
N LEU A 641 17.46 7.22 -14.82
CA LEU A 641 18.30 7.47 -16.00
C LEU A 641 18.77 8.93 -16.06
N LEU A 642 17.91 9.87 -15.70
CA LEU A 642 18.27 11.29 -15.58
C LEU A 642 19.34 11.50 -14.49
N ALA A 643 19.15 10.84 -13.32
CA ALA A 643 20.15 10.88 -12.23
C ALA A 643 21.51 10.37 -12.68
N ILE A 644 21.53 9.22 -13.37
CA ILE A 644 22.75 8.64 -13.93
C ILE A 644 23.44 9.65 -14.86
N GLY A 645 22.69 10.29 -15.76
CA GLY A 645 23.20 11.30 -16.69
C GLY A 645 23.78 12.53 -15.99
N LEU A 646 23.07 13.08 -15.00
CA LEU A 646 23.51 14.25 -14.23
C LEU A 646 24.80 13.95 -13.44
N VAL A 647 24.82 12.82 -12.74
CA VAL A 647 25.98 12.42 -11.96
C VAL A 647 27.15 12.06 -12.87
N ALA A 648 26.93 11.42 -14.02
CA ALA A 648 27.97 11.17 -15.02
C ALA A 648 28.61 12.46 -15.49
N LEU A 649 27.82 13.48 -15.80
CA LEU A 649 28.32 14.82 -16.21
C LEU A 649 29.10 15.49 -15.08
N LEU A 650 28.61 15.41 -13.84
CA LEU A 650 29.28 15.96 -12.65
C LEU A 650 30.63 15.30 -12.43
N LEU A 651 30.70 13.97 -12.48
CA LEU A 651 31.94 13.21 -12.28
C LEU A 651 32.93 13.44 -13.42
N TRP A 652 32.46 13.48 -14.66
CA TRP A 652 33.31 13.81 -15.82
C TRP A 652 33.99 15.15 -15.65
N ARG A 653 33.26 16.19 -15.26
CA ARG A 653 33.81 17.53 -15.03
C ARG A 653 34.77 17.58 -13.84
N ARG A 654 34.57 16.78 -12.79
CA ARG A 654 35.39 16.84 -11.56
C ARG A 654 36.66 15.98 -11.59
N MET A 655 36.61 14.81 -12.21
CA MET A 655 37.72 13.83 -12.15
C MET A 655 38.16 13.29 -13.51
N GLY A 656 37.63 13.81 -14.62
CA GLY A 656 37.95 13.39 -15.99
C GLY A 656 37.26 12.08 -16.43
N ALA A 657 37.21 11.86 -17.75
CA ALA A 657 36.45 10.79 -18.36
C ALA A 657 36.86 9.38 -17.89
N ALA A 658 38.15 9.11 -17.81
CA ALA A 658 38.65 7.77 -17.50
C ALA A 658 38.35 7.29 -16.06
N ARG A 659 38.38 8.19 -15.06
CA ARG A 659 38.03 7.85 -13.68
C ARG A 659 36.50 7.81 -13.50
N ALA A 660 35.81 8.79 -14.08
CA ALA A 660 34.34 8.82 -14.04
C ALA A 660 33.74 7.57 -14.67
N SER A 661 34.23 7.11 -15.83
CA SER A 661 33.71 5.89 -16.47
C SER A 661 33.91 4.63 -15.61
N ARG A 662 35.02 4.50 -14.89
CA ARG A 662 35.26 3.36 -13.99
C ARG A 662 34.32 3.38 -12.79
N VAL A 663 34.06 4.52 -12.16
CA VAL A 663 33.11 4.68 -11.06
C VAL A 663 31.70 4.33 -11.51
N LEU A 664 31.28 4.85 -12.68
CA LEU A 664 29.97 4.58 -13.25
C LEU A 664 29.81 3.10 -13.64
N LEU A 665 30.82 2.48 -14.24
CA LEU A 665 30.78 1.08 -14.64
C LEU A 665 30.55 0.17 -13.43
N VAL A 666 31.26 0.39 -12.32
CA VAL A 666 31.05 -0.35 -11.07
C VAL A 666 29.60 -0.24 -10.62
N ASN A 667 29.04 0.96 -10.67
CA ASN A 667 27.69 1.19 -10.19
C ASN A 667 26.61 0.62 -11.13
N LEU A 668 26.81 0.70 -12.45
CA LEU A 668 25.90 0.09 -13.43
C LEU A 668 25.86 -1.43 -13.31
N ILE A 669 27.02 -2.09 -13.09
CA ILE A 669 27.07 -3.53 -12.81
C ILE A 669 26.33 -3.84 -11.49
N ALA A 670 26.49 -2.99 -10.47
CA ALA A 670 25.81 -3.14 -9.20
C ALA A 670 24.27 -3.06 -9.34
N LEU A 671 23.75 -2.12 -10.14
CA LEU A 671 22.32 -2.04 -10.46
C LEU A 671 21.82 -3.32 -11.12
N ALA A 672 22.55 -3.81 -12.13
CA ALA A 672 22.21 -5.03 -12.85
C ALA A 672 22.22 -6.27 -11.95
N MET A 673 23.19 -6.39 -11.03
CA MET A 673 23.26 -7.48 -10.06
C MET A 673 22.15 -7.43 -9.00
N GLY A 674 21.72 -6.24 -8.59
CA GLY A 674 20.54 -6.09 -7.72
C GLY A 674 19.29 -6.70 -8.37
N LEU A 675 19.04 -6.41 -9.64
CA LEU A 675 17.94 -7.01 -10.41
C LEU A 675 18.10 -8.52 -10.60
N ALA A 676 19.34 -8.99 -10.84
CA ALA A 676 19.61 -10.40 -11.02
C ALA A 676 19.33 -11.20 -9.72
N LEU A 677 19.67 -10.65 -8.56
CA LEU A 677 19.36 -11.28 -7.28
C LEU A 677 17.85 -11.35 -7.03
N LEU A 678 17.11 -10.28 -7.36
CA LEU A 678 15.64 -10.25 -7.28
C LEU A 678 15.03 -11.39 -8.10
N ALA A 679 15.46 -11.50 -9.38
CA ALA A 679 14.99 -12.54 -10.28
C ALA A 679 15.38 -13.96 -9.80
N ALA A 680 16.60 -14.15 -9.31
CA ALA A 680 17.07 -15.42 -8.75
C ALA A 680 16.25 -15.88 -7.53
N CYS A 681 15.69 -14.92 -6.76
CA CYS A 681 14.78 -15.20 -5.66
C CYS A 681 13.31 -15.38 -6.12
N GLY A 682 13.02 -15.36 -7.43
CA GLY A 682 11.66 -15.52 -7.96
C GLY A 682 10.72 -14.36 -7.67
N GLN A 683 11.27 -13.20 -7.30
CA GLN A 683 10.48 -12.01 -7.01
C GLN A 683 10.34 -11.14 -8.27
N PRO A 684 9.12 -10.62 -8.55
CA PRO A 684 8.92 -9.74 -9.70
C PRO A 684 9.49 -8.33 -9.45
N LEU A 685 9.81 -7.64 -10.53
CA LEU A 685 10.17 -6.23 -10.48
C LEU A 685 8.90 -5.39 -10.31
N THR A 686 8.85 -4.68 -9.21
CA THR A 686 7.79 -3.74 -8.84
C THR A 686 8.34 -2.30 -8.82
N LEU A 687 7.47 -1.31 -8.56
CA LEU A 687 7.87 0.07 -8.26
C LEU A 687 8.96 0.14 -7.18
N PHE A 688 8.86 -0.68 -6.13
CA PHE A 688 9.80 -0.69 -5.00
C PHE A 688 11.18 -1.25 -5.40
N GLY A 689 11.23 -2.18 -6.35
CA GLY A 689 12.48 -2.66 -6.94
C GLY A 689 13.22 -1.55 -7.69
N VAL A 690 12.52 -0.73 -8.47
CA VAL A 690 13.12 0.43 -9.16
C VAL A 690 13.55 1.52 -8.16
N LEU A 691 12.78 1.73 -7.10
CA LEU A 691 13.18 2.59 -5.99
C LEU A 691 14.51 2.13 -5.37
N ALA A 692 14.66 0.82 -5.13
CA ALA A 692 15.91 0.26 -4.62
C ALA A 692 17.09 0.52 -5.57
N LEU A 693 16.89 0.46 -6.89
CA LEU A 693 17.93 0.82 -7.87
C LEU A 693 18.37 2.28 -7.72
N SER A 694 17.43 3.19 -7.47
CA SER A 694 17.76 4.61 -7.26
C SER A 694 18.64 4.80 -6.01
N LEU A 695 18.40 4.01 -4.98
CA LEU A 695 19.21 4.01 -3.76
C LEU A 695 20.58 3.37 -3.97
N ILE A 696 20.66 2.24 -4.69
CA ILE A 696 21.94 1.63 -5.06
C ILE A 696 22.79 2.64 -5.83
N PHE A 697 22.15 3.38 -6.75
CA PHE A 697 22.86 4.39 -7.53
C PHE A 697 23.43 5.49 -6.63
N GLY A 698 22.64 6.04 -5.69
CA GLY A 698 23.10 7.07 -4.77
C GLY A 698 24.22 6.62 -3.83
N ILE A 699 24.05 5.45 -3.19
CA ILE A 699 24.97 4.96 -2.15
C ILE A 699 26.20 4.26 -2.77
N GLY A 700 25.95 3.41 -3.79
CA GLY A 700 27.01 2.59 -4.40
C GLY A 700 28.09 3.42 -5.11
N ILE A 701 27.73 4.59 -5.62
CA ILE A 701 28.69 5.48 -6.27
C ILE A 701 29.73 6.01 -5.30
N ASP A 702 29.39 6.19 -4.03
CA ASP A 702 30.24 6.71 -2.98
C ASP A 702 31.47 5.80 -2.75
N TYR A 703 31.29 4.46 -2.86
CA TYR A 703 32.39 3.50 -2.71
C TYR A 703 33.47 3.71 -3.77
N GLY A 704 33.07 3.98 -5.01
CA GLY A 704 33.98 4.34 -6.10
C GLY A 704 34.62 5.70 -5.90
N LEU A 705 33.87 6.68 -5.41
CA LEU A 705 34.38 8.06 -5.17
C LEU A 705 35.44 8.10 -4.09
N PHE A 706 35.27 7.36 -2.99
CA PHE A 706 36.30 7.31 -1.94
C PHE A 706 37.59 6.72 -2.44
N PHE A 707 37.57 5.67 -3.27
CA PHE A 707 38.78 5.14 -3.89
C PHE A 707 39.41 6.10 -4.92
N ALA A 708 38.61 6.84 -5.65
CA ALA A 708 39.10 7.84 -6.60
C ALA A 708 39.87 8.98 -5.95
N HIS A 709 39.63 9.27 -4.65
CA HIS A 709 40.30 10.34 -3.89
C HIS A 709 41.33 9.87 -2.86
N CYS A 710 41.49 8.55 -2.65
CA CYS A 710 42.36 8.04 -1.59
C CYS A 710 43.91 8.17 -1.89
N GLY A 711 44.30 8.46 -3.16
CA GLY A 711 45.70 8.52 -3.54
C GLY A 711 46.35 7.14 -3.72
N ASN A 712 47.68 7.13 -3.90
CA ASN A 712 48.41 5.91 -4.24
C ASN A 712 49.07 5.20 -3.03
N GLU A 713 48.99 5.76 -1.84
CA GLU A 713 49.56 5.17 -0.63
C GLU A 713 48.78 3.91 -0.20
N LEU A 714 49.44 2.76 -0.10
CA LEU A 714 48.81 1.49 0.24
C LEU A 714 48.13 1.52 1.63
N ALA A 715 48.74 2.21 2.60
CA ALA A 715 48.17 2.38 3.94
C ALA A 715 46.81 3.10 3.90
N ARG A 716 46.74 4.15 3.09
CA ARG A 716 45.52 4.96 2.92
C ARG A 716 44.43 4.19 2.13
N GLN A 717 44.84 3.47 1.08
CA GLN A 717 43.92 2.60 0.34
C GLN A 717 43.33 1.51 1.24
N SER A 718 44.12 0.94 2.17
CA SER A 718 43.64 -0.07 3.13
C SER A 718 42.67 0.53 4.15
N SER A 719 42.92 1.76 4.61
CA SER A 719 41.98 2.48 5.50
C SER A 719 40.68 2.80 4.80
N THR A 720 40.73 3.25 3.55
CA THR A 720 39.56 3.50 2.72
C THR A 720 38.77 2.23 2.46
N LEU A 721 39.44 1.10 2.14
CA LEU A 721 38.77 -0.20 1.97
C LEU A 721 38.09 -0.64 3.27
N LEU A 722 38.75 -0.45 4.43
CA LEU A 722 38.13 -0.74 5.72
C LEU A 722 36.88 0.10 5.95
N ALA A 723 36.94 1.39 5.65
CA ALA A 723 35.79 2.27 5.80
C ALA A 723 34.62 1.86 4.89
N ILE A 724 34.89 1.55 3.61
CA ILE A 724 33.90 1.05 2.66
C ILE A 724 33.34 -0.32 3.07
N LEU A 725 34.19 -1.23 3.59
CA LEU A 725 33.73 -2.51 4.13
C LEU A 725 32.76 -2.32 5.29
N LEU A 726 33.11 -1.43 6.24
CA LEU A 726 32.25 -1.15 7.38
C LEU A 726 30.95 -0.47 6.94
N ALA A 727 31.04 0.50 6.03
CA ALA A 727 29.87 1.16 5.43
C ALA A 727 28.97 0.14 4.72
N ASN A 728 29.53 -0.78 3.92
CA ASN A 728 28.75 -1.85 3.31
C ASN A 728 28.09 -2.76 4.37
N LEU A 729 28.83 -3.19 5.40
CA LEU A 729 28.29 -4.04 6.45
C LEU A 729 27.18 -3.36 7.26
N THR A 730 27.32 -2.06 7.59
CA THR A 730 26.26 -1.30 8.28
C THR A 730 25.03 -1.16 7.38
N THR A 731 25.25 -0.93 6.10
CA THR A 731 24.17 -0.81 5.13
C THR A 731 23.50 -2.17 4.87
N GLN A 732 24.25 -3.27 4.85
CA GLN A 732 23.67 -4.62 4.79
C GLN A 732 22.87 -4.98 6.06
N LEU A 733 23.31 -4.55 7.23
CA LEU A 733 22.54 -4.70 8.47
C LEU A 733 21.26 -3.86 8.46
N ALA A 734 21.27 -2.69 7.82
CA ALA A 734 20.09 -1.82 7.74
C ALA A 734 19.09 -2.26 6.65
N PHE A 735 19.56 -2.43 5.44
CA PHE A 735 18.72 -2.74 4.27
C PHE A 735 18.61 -4.24 3.98
N GLY A 736 19.67 -5.01 4.26
CA GLY A 736 19.67 -6.45 4.03
C GLY A 736 18.67 -7.18 4.93
N LEU A 737 18.46 -6.69 6.14
CA LEU A 737 17.41 -7.22 7.02
C LEU A 737 16.01 -6.95 6.49
N LEU A 738 15.78 -5.91 5.65
CA LEU A 738 14.50 -5.70 4.97
C LEU A 738 14.14 -6.86 4.03
N ALA A 739 15.13 -7.59 3.50
CA ALA A 739 14.87 -8.78 2.70
C ALA A 739 14.17 -9.91 3.48
N LEU A 740 14.19 -9.84 4.81
CA LEU A 740 13.48 -10.75 5.72
C LEU A 740 12.08 -10.24 6.11
N SER A 741 11.64 -9.09 5.61
CA SER A 741 10.31 -8.54 5.88
C SER A 741 9.21 -9.49 5.38
N HIS A 742 8.12 -9.54 6.12
CA HIS A 742 6.92 -10.28 5.75
C HIS A 742 6.12 -9.58 4.63
N THR A 743 6.44 -8.33 4.33
CA THR A 743 5.83 -7.56 3.24
C THR A 743 6.61 -7.75 1.94
N PRO A 744 6.08 -8.38 0.89
CA PRO A 744 6.84 -8.71 -0.33
C PRO A 744 7.46 -7.48 -1.01
N ALA A 745 6.77 -6.34 -0.98
CA ALA A 745 7.28 -5.08 -1.51
C ALA A 745 8.57 -4.64 -0.81
N ILE A 746 8.61 -4.74 0.53
CA ILE A 746 9.76 -4.37 1.37
C ILE A 746 10.87 -5.43 1.22
N ALA A 747 10.51 -6.71 1.19
CA ALA A 747 11.47 -7.79 0.99
C ALA A 747 12.18 -7.69 -0.38
N GLY A 748 11.43 -7.46 -1.46
CA GLY A 748 11.97 -7.24 -2.79
C GLY A 748 12.90 -6.02 -2.86
N PHE A 749 12.52 -4.92 -2.22
CA PHE A 749 13.35 -3.73 -2.07
C PHE A 749 14.68 -4.06 -1.35
N GLY A 750 14.64 -4.78 -0.23
CA GLY A 750 15.82 -5.20 0.53
C GLY A 750 16.75 -6.12 -0.26
N LEU A 751 16.19 -7.07 -1.03
CA LEU A 751 16.96 -7.98 -1.90
C LEU A 751 17.74 -7.23 -2.97
N VAL A 752 17.07 -6.32 -3.70
CA VAL A 752 17.72 -5.51 -4.75
C VAL A 752 18.86 -4.69 -4.15
N LEU A 753 18.61 -3.99 -3.05
CA LEU A 753 19.64 -3.18 -2.37
C LEU A 753 20.82 -3.99 -1.90
N SER A 754 20.57 -5.13 -1.22
CA SER A 754 21.64 -6.01 -0.72
C SER A 754 22.53 -6.49 -1.85
N GLY A 755 21.95 -7.03 -2.91
CA GLY A 755 22.72 -7.54 -4.06
C GLY A 755 23.52 -6.45 -4.76
N GLY A 756 22.90 -5.31 -4.98
CA GLY A 756 23.55 -4.17 -5.65
C GLY A 756 24.69 -3.57 -4.83
N LEU A 757 24.46 -3.23 -3.57
CA LEU A 757 25.47 -2.59 -2.72
C LEU A 757 26.63 -3.55 -2.39
N PHE A 758 26.35 -4.84 -2.18
CA PHE A 758 27.42 -5.82 -2.04
C PHE A 758 28.30 -5.88 -3.30
N THR A 759 27.70 -5.85 -4.48
CA THR A 759 28.42 -5.83 -5.75
C THR A 759 29.20 -4.53 -5.94
N ALA A 760 28.63 -3.38 -5.59
CA ALA A 760 29.32 -2.10 -5.61
C ALA A 760 30.57 -2.12 -4.72
N PHE A 761 30.47 -2.65 -3.50
CA PHE A 761 31.61 -2.86 -2.61
C PHE A 761 32.66 -3.79 -3.23
N LEU A 762 32.25 -4.95 -3.74
CA LEU A 762 33.12 -5.96 -4.31
C LEU A 762 33.96 -5.40 -5.48
N LEU A 763 33.33 -4.60 -6.34
CA LEU A 763 33.95 -4.04 -7.54
C LEU A 763 34.59 -2.66 -7.32
N SER A 764 34.38 -1.99 -6.19
CA SER A 764 34.89 -0.64 -5.92
C SER A 764 36.40 -0.46 -6.14
N PRO A 765 37.32 -1.46 -5.87
CA PRO A 765 38.72 -1.30 -6.12
C PRO A 765 39.12 -1.24 -7.61
N LEU A 766 38.18 -1.49 -8.54
CA LEU A 766 38.40 -1.31 -10.00
C LEU A 766 38.79 0.14 -10.34
N VAL A 767 38.37 1.10 -9.52
CA VAL A 767 38.65 2.54 -9.71
C VAL A 767 40.12 2.86 -9.50
N LEU A 768 40.87 2.07 -8.71
CA LEU A 768 42.27 2.27 -8.46
C LEU A 768 43.11 2.14 -9.73
N ASP A 769 44.14 2.98 -9.85
CA ASP A 769 45.11 2.89 -10.95
C ASP A 769 45.99 1.64 -10.79
N ARG A 770 46.52 1.12 -11.90
CA ARG A 770 47.44 -0.03 -11.86
C ARG A 770 48.81 0.44 -11.29
N VAL A 771 49.31 -0.31 -10.35
CA VAL A 771 50.75 -0.20 -10.00
C VAL A 771 51.53 -0.96 -11.08
N GLN A 772 52.30 -0.23 -11.90
CA GLN A 772 53.20 -0.89 -12.80
C GLN A 772 54.26 -1.68 -11.99
N PRO A 773 54.57 -2.93 -12.35
CA PRO A 773 55.55 -3.73 -11.63
C PRO A 773 57.01 -3.22 -11.80
N ASP A 774 57.24 -2.30 -12.72
CA ASP A 774 58.54 -1.72 -13.00
C ASP A 774 58.58 -0.24 -12.62
N GLY A 775 58.69 0.03 -11.36
CA GLY A 775 59.16 1.29 -10.81
C GLY A 775 60.38 1.01 -9.92
N ALA A 776 61.49 0.72 -10.51
CA ALA A 776 62.77 0.91 -9.81
C ALA A 776 62.72 2.28 -9.12
N VAL A 777 62.75 2.25 -7.81
CA VAL A 777 62.96 3.42 -6.96
C VAL A 777 64.21 4.11 -7.52
N ARG A 778 64.03 5.18 -8.29
CA ARG A 778 65.10 6.15 -8.43
C ARG A 778 65.31 6.72 -7.02
N GLU A 779 66.36 6.23 -6.36
CA GLU A 779 66.89 6.92 -5.20
C GLU A 779 67.04 8.40 -5.55
N PRO A 780 66.65 9.32 -4.69
CA PRO A 780 66.91 10.72 -4.89
C PRO A 780 68.41 10.88 -4.87
N GLN A 781 69.06 11.19 -6.02
CA GLN A 781 70.41 11.70 -6.07
C GLN A 781 70.48 12.93 -5.18
N LEU A 782 71.20 12.80 -4.07
CA LEU A 782 71.60 13.88 -3.24
C LEU A 782 72.48 14.84 -4.13
N PRO A 783 72.20 16.12 -4.23
CA PRO A 783 73.10 17.06 -4.92
C PRO A 783 74.28 17.32 -4.04
N GLY A 784 75.47 17.02 -4.57
CA GLY A 784 76.76 17.51 -4.04
C GLY A 784 77.75 16.46 -3.54
N GLN A 785 78.39 15.73 -4.43
CA GLN A 785 79.72 15.28 -4.22
C GLN A 785 80.54 15.61 -5.49
N ASP A 786 81.14 16.81 -5.49
CA ASP A 786 82.21 17.19 -6.41
C ASP A 786 83.39 16.23 -6.26
N SER A 787 83.67 15.52 -7.31
CA SER A 787 84.95 14.79 -7.55
C SER A 787 86.09 15.71 -7.66
N ARG A 788 86.89 15.82 -6.61
CA ARG A 788 88.20 16.38 -6.70
C ARG A 788 89.16 15.30 -7.23
N GLU A 789 89.57 15.44 -8.44
CA GLU A 789 90.79 14.75 -8.98
C GLU A 789 92.03 15.14 -8.16
N PRO A 790 92.94 14.21 -7.88
CA PRO A 790 94.22 14.55 -7.37
C PRO A 790 95.22 14.72 -8.54
N THR A 791 95.67 15.95 -8.72
CA THR A 791 96.84 16.23 -9.54
C THR A 791 98.09 15.70 -8.85
N ARG A 792 98.77 14.88 -9.59
CA ARG A 792 100.18 14.50 -9.27
C ARG A 792 101.07 15.71 -9.45
N GLN A 793 101.88 16.04 -8.50
CA GLN A 793 103.29 16.07 -8.42
C GLN A 793 103.78 15.94 -6.99
#